data_2d64900cac25858e7ad3659d905eb4aa
#
_entry.id   2d64900cac25858e7ad3659d905eb4aa
#
_cell.length_a   1.000
_cell.length_b   1.000
_cell.length_c   1.000
_cell.angle_alpha   90.00
_cell.angle_beta   90.00
_cell.angle_gamma   90.00
#
_symmetry.space_group_name_H-M   'P 1'
#
loop_
_entity.id
_entity.type
_entity.pdbx_description
1 polymer ?
#
loop_
_entity_poly.entity_id
_entity_poly.type
_entity_poly.pdbx_seq_one_letter_code
_entity_poly.pdbx_strand_id
1 'polypeptide(L)'
;MLEAYKKMYTKLEDLPSKYITAKQVVNLKSLGIDTIYDLIYYFPRAYDNRSNVKNIGDLTFNEYVVVKASVMSVLNMPNRSGKKIVKAMITDGTGIMEVLWFGMPYISKSLKVGEEYIFIGQTKKSNLFQFINPEYKLYKGQEKETAKEILPIYSSNKSITQNTLRKIIKKFLTNFLKYFEENIPHDLVKGYKEIFERTQAIKNIHFPESVQAIEAANLRFATEELLILELGILKNRFIVDSLNTKKYEIEGKKEKVRKFLELLPFELTRAQKKVIKEIYDEISDGKIVNRLVQGDVGSGKTAVATVMLIYMAENGYQGALMAPTEILANQHYLGMKERLEKIGLRVGLLTSSIKGKKKTEILEAIANGDIDIVIGTHSLIEDNVVFKKLGLIVIDEQHRFGVNQRNKLREKGFLGNLLVMTATPIPRSLALSIYGDLDLSIIDELPPGRTPIKTKWIANDKDLSTMYDFIYKKVNGGNQAYFVAPLIETSDKMALKSVDKVFEEIERRFSDKKIGIIHGKMKAKEKDEVMLKFKNKEYDILIATTVIEVGIDVPASTIMTIYNAERFGLSALHQLRGRVGRGSKQSYCFLISESTTENSKQRLSIMEKTEDGFVIAEEDLKLRNSGEIFGLRQSGFSDLKFIDIIYDSKTIKDVRDLCIAYLKKNKGKIKNEFLKYDIERKFSDLQSGN
;
A
#
# COMPACT_ATOMS: atom_id res chain seq x y z
N MET A 1 -20.42 -33.38 -0.97
CA MET A 1 -20.53 -31.89 -1.16
C MET A 1 -19.20 -31.27 -1.59
N LEU A 2 -18.12 -31.42 -0.85
CA LEU A 2 -16.82 -30.82 -1.21
C LEU A 2 -16.28 -31.25 -2.59
N GLU A 3 -16.47 -32.51 -2.99
CA GLU A 3 -16.09 -32.97 -4.34
C GLU A 3 -16.92 -32.31 -5.45
N ALA A 4 -18.19 -32.01 -5.21
CA ALA A 4 -18.99 -31.22 -6.15
C ALA A 4 -18.53 -29.75 -6.21
N TYR A 5 -18.17 -29.19 -5.06
CA TYR A 5 -17.62 -27.84 -4.96
C TYR A 5 -16.30 -27.70 -5.74
N LYS A 6 -15.40 -28.66 -5.63
CA LYS A 6 -14.13 -28.68 -6.37
C LYS A 6 -14.31 -28.69 -7.90
N LYS A 7 -15.46 -29.13 -8.42
CA LYS A 7 -15.76 -29.10 -9.86
C LYS A 7 -15.74 -27.71 -10.47
N MET A 8 -15.91 -26.65 -9.67
CA MET A 8 -15.77 -25.29 -10.19
C MET A 8 -14.34 -24.98 -10.68
N TYR A 9 -13.33 -25.72 -10.23
CA TYR A 9 -11.94 -25.59 -10.67
C TYR A 9 -11.56 -26.50 -11.85
N THR A 10 -12.55 -27.16 -12.50
CA THR A 10 -12.32 -27.92 -13.74
C THR A 10 -11.80 -26.99 -14.81
N LYS A 11 -10.75 -27.42 -15.52
CA LYS A 11 -10.18 -26.65 -16.62
C LYS A 11 -11.17 -26.56 -17.79
N LEU A 12 -11.20 -25.43 -18.46
CA LEU A 12 -12.10 -25.21 -19.61
C LEU A 12 -11.82 -26.17 -20.76
N GLU A 13 -10.56 -26.56 -20.95
CA GLU A 13 -10.15 -27.54 -21.99
C GLU A 13 -10.67 -28.95 -21.74
N ASP A 14 -10.94 -29.32 -20.49
CA ASP A 14 -11.46 -30.64 -20.12
C ASP A 14 -13.00 -30.73 -20.24
N LEU A 15 -13.65 -29.63 -20.58
CA LEU A 15 -15.10 -29.60 -20.72
C LEU A 15 -15.54 -30.09 -22.11
N PRO A 16 -16.68 -30.83 -22.20
CA PRO A 16 -17.27 -31.23 -23.47
C PRO A 16 -17.54 -30.03 -24.40
N SER A 17 -17.35 -30.22 -25.71
CA SER A 17 -17.52 -29.17 -26.74
C SER A 17 -18.93 -28.53 -26.77
N LYS A 18 -19.93 -29.21 -26.23
CA LYS A 18 -21.27 -28.64 -26.04
C LYS A 18 -21.31 -27.43 -25.12
N TYR A 19 -20.32 -27.29 -24.20
CA TYR A 19 -20.23 -26.14 -23.29
C TYR A 19 -19.36 -25.05 -23.88
N ILE A 20 -18.19 -25.41 -24.43
CA ILE A 20 -17.20 -24.48 -24.95
C ILE A 20 -16.43 -25.07 -26.11
N THR A 21 -16.12 -24.30 -27.13
CA THR A 21 -15.33 -24.75 -28.28
C THR A 21 -13.83 -24.55 -28.04
N ALA A 22 -12.96 -25.34 -28.69
CA ALA A 22 -11.50 -25.21 -28.57
C ALA A 22 -11.01 -23.77 -28.89
N LYS A 23 -11.60 -23.09 -29.89
CA LYS A 23 -11.29 -21.69 -30.22
C LYS A 23 -11.65 -20.74 -29.10
N GLN A 24 -12.78 -20.96 -28.43
CA GLN A 24 -13.17 -20.13 -27.28
C GLN A 24 -12.24 -20.34 -26.08
N VAL A 25 -11.78 -21.58 -25.84
CA VAL A 25 -10.80 -21.89 -24.79
C VAL A 25 -9.49 -21.12 -25.03
N VAL A 26 -8.94 -21.15 -26.26
CA VAL A 26 -7.73 -20.40 -26.60
C VAL A 26 -7.91 -18.90 -26.37
N ASN A 27 -9.05 -18.34 -26.79
CA ASN A 27 -9.34 -16.92 -26.60
C ASN A 27 -9.48 -16.55 -25.11
N LEU A 28 -10.13 -17.39 -24.28
CA LEU A 28 -10.27 -17.16 -22.85
C LEU A 28 -8.93 -17.30 -22.11
N LYS A 29 -8.10 -18.28 -22.48
CA LYS A 29 -6.73 -18.41 -21.95
C LYS A 29 -5.88 -17.16 -22.20
N SER A 30 -6.07 -16.48 -23.34
CA SER A 30 -5.37 -15.22 -23.62
C SER A 30 -5.82 -14.06 -22.71
N LEU A 31 -6.90 -14.23 -21.94
CA LEU A 31 -7.37 -13.30 -20.89
C LEU A 31 -7.02 -13.79 -19.47
N GLY A 32 -6.26 -14.89 -19.34
CA GLY A 32 -5.92 -15.49 -18.05
C GLY A 32 -7.05 -16.32 -17.44
N ILE A 33 -7.99 -16.84 -18.26
CA ILE A 33 -9.15 -17.61 -17.81
C ILE A 33 -8.94 -19.08 -18.20
N ASP A 34 -8.63 -19.91 -17.20
CA ASP A 34 -8.29 -21.33 -17.42
C ASP A 34 -9.36 -22.30 -16.90
N THR A 35 -10.12 -21.93 -15.85
CA THR A 35 -11.07 -22.79 -15.18
C THR A 35 -12.51 -22.23 -15.23
N ILE A 36 -13.49 -23.02 -14.82
CA ILE A 36 -14.88 -22.57 -14.64
C ILE A 36 -14.91 -21.43 -13.60
N TYR A 37 -14.14 -21.58 -12.52
CA TYR A 37 -14.01 -20.57 -11.48
C TYR A 37 -13.51 -19.25 -12.05
N ASP A 38 -12.40 -19.27 -12.79
CA ASP A 38 -11.81 -18.06 -13.37
C ASP A 38 -12.82 -17.35 -14.28
N LEU A 39 -13.62 -18.10 -15.06
CA LEU A 39 -14.63 -17.52 -15.94
C LEU A 39 -15.80 -16.88 -15.17
N ILE A 40 -16.29 -17.53 -14.12
CA ILE A 40 -17.40 -17.02 -13.31
C ILE A 40 -16.93 -15.89 -12.37
N TYR A 41 -15.64 -15.88 -11.99
CA TYR A 41 -15.03 -14.78 -11.23
C TYR A 41 -14.31 -13.75 -12.14
N TYR A 42 -14.56 -13.83 -13.47
CA TYR A 42 -14.15 -12.80 -14.40
C TYR A 42 -15.16 -11.65 -14.41
N PHE A 43 -15.08 -10.82 -13.39
CA PHE A 43 -16.07 -9.78 -13.13
C PHE A 43 -16.01 -8.63 -14.13
N PRO A 44 -17.16 -7.96 -14.41
CA PRO A 44 -17.19 -6.77 -15.24
C PRO A 44 -16.35 -5.63 -14.64
N ARG A 45 -15.67 -4.89 -15.49
CA ARG A 45 -14.95 -3.67 -15.10
C ARG A 45 -15.86 -2.43 -15.00
N ALA A 46 -17.00 -2.47 -15.66
CA ALA A 46 -18.00 -1.40 -15.73
C ALA A 46 -19.35 -1.97 -16.20
N TYR A 47 -20.38 -1.16 -16.11
CA TYR A 47 -21.70 -1.51 -16.59
C TYR A 47 -22.22 -0.46 -17.58
N ASP A 48 -22.81 -0.93 -18.66
CA ASP A 48 -23.59 -0.15 -19.61
C ASP A 48 -25.04 -0.10 -19.10
N ASN A 49 -25.36 0.98 -18.39
CA ASN A 49 -26.71 1.16 -17.84
C ASN A 49 -27.64 1.74 -18.89
N ARG A 50 -28.35 0.88 -19.60
CA ARG A 50 -29.33 1.26 -20.62
C ARG A 50 -30.68 1.73 -20.05
N SER A 51 -30.83 1.68 -18.73
CA SER A 51 -32.02 2.24 -18.07
C SER A 51 -31.96 3.76 -17.90
N ASN A 52 -30.79 4.37 -18.12
CA ASN A 52 -30.61 5.82 -18.03
C ASN A 52 -31.04 6.50 -19.34
N VAL A 53 -32.36 6.52 -19.61
CA VAL A 53 -32.93 7.21 -20.76
C VAL A 53 -33.08 8.68 -20.38
N LYS A 54 -32.42 9.58 -21.13
CA LYS A 54 -32.47 11.03 -20.93
C LYS A 54 -32.89 11.74 -22.20
N ASN A 55 -33.54 12.87 -22.01
CA ASN A 55 -33.77 13.80 -23.10
C ASN A 55 -32.50 14.58 -23.46
N ILE A 56 -32.36 15.02 -24.70
CA ILE A 56 -31.17 15.76 -25.15
C ILE A 56 -30.95 17.04 -24.34
N GLY A 57 -32.07 17.71 -23.94
CA GLY A 57 -32.02 18.91 -23.10
C GLY A 57 -31.44 18.70 -21.68
N ASP A 58 -31.53 17.47 -21.16
CA ASP A 58 -31.10 17.12 -19.79
C ASP A 58 -29.69 16.46 -19.72
N LEU A 59 -28.97 16.42 -20.85
CA LEU A 59 -27.67 15.75 -20.93
C LEU A 59 -26.60 16.51 -20.16
N THR A 60 -25.74 15.74 -19.51
CA THR A 60 -24.53 16.23 -18.85
C THR A 60 -23.26 15.76 -19.54
N PHE A 61 -22.13 16.43 -19.30
CA PHE A 61 -20.85 16.09 -19.93
C PHE A 61 -20.28 14.77 -19.39
N ASN A 62 -19.77 13.96 -20.31
CA ASN A 62 -19.06 12.70 -19.99
C ASN A 62 -19.95 11.62 -19.34
N GLU A 63 -21.26 11.68 -19.56
CA GLU A 63 -22.24 10.73 -19.05
C GLU A 63 -22.55 9.64 -20.08
N TYR A 64 -22.72 8.41 -19.63
CA TYR A 64 -23.18 7.30 -20.49
C TYR A 64 -24.70 7.21 -20.41
N VAL A 65 -25.37 7.44 -21.54
CA VAL A 65 -26.84 7.62 -21.61
C VAL A 65 -27.43 6.93 -22.81
N VAL A 66 -28.75 6.70 -22.72
CA VAL A 66 -29.60 6.26 -23.80
C VAL A 66 -30.45 7.47 -24.22
N VAL A 67 -30.37 7.82 -25.48
CA VAL A 67 -31.20 8.90 -26.09
C VAL A 67 -32.10 8.30 -27.13
N LYS A 68 -33.40 8.51 -26.98
CA LYS A 68 -34.38 8.22 -28.02
C LYS A 68 -34.59 9.49 -28.86
N ALA A 69 -34.28 9.45 -30.16
CA ALA A 69 -34.35 10.63 -31.00
C ALA A 69 -34.64 10.27 -32.46
N SER A 70 -35.24 11.23 -33.16
CA SER A 70 -35.47 11.18 -34.59
C SER A 70 -34.25 11.69 -35.34
N VAL A 71 -33.93 11.08 -36.48
CA VAL A 71 -32.83 11.49 -37.35
C VAL A 71 -33.27 12.65 -38.21
N MET A 72 -32.65 13.83 -38.05
CA MET A 72 -32.94 15.03 -38.85
C MET A 72 -32.16 15.04 -40.16
N SER A 73 -30.90 14.64 -40.15
CA SER A 73 -30.06 14.61 -41.33
C SER A 73 -28.92 13.60 -41.19
N VAL A 74 -28.43 13.08 -42.31
CA VAL A 74 -27.27 12.19 -42.37
C VAL A 74 -26.34 12.67 -43.47
N LEU A 75 -25.11 12.96 -43.15
CA LEU A 75 -24.07 13.47 -44.04
C LEU A 75 -22.82 12.57 -44.02
N ASN A 76 -22.28 12.32 -45.21
CA ASN A 76 -20.98 11.68 -45.38
C ASN A 76 -19.92 12.76 -45.58
N MET A 77 -18.95 12.83 -44.65
CA MET A 77 -17.88 13.84 -44.70
C MET A 77 -16.54 13.16 -44.96
N PRO A 78 -15.73 13.68 -45.89
CA PRO A 78 -14.34 13.24 -46.01
C PRO A 78 -13.51 13.82 -44.85
N ASN A 79 -12.66 13.00 -44.22
CA ASN A 79 -11.69 13.48 -43.25
C ASN A 79 -10.35 13.78 -43.94
N ARG A 80 -9.56 14.70 -43.37
CA ARG A 80 -8.18 15.04 -43.82
C ARG A 80 -7.23 13.83 -43.92
N SER A 81 -7.53 12.73 -43.22
CA SER A 81 -6.79 11.45 -43.27
C SER A 81 -7.36 10.40 -44.24
N GLY A 82 -8.29 10.76 -45.14
CA GLY A 82 -8.92 9.84 -46.10
C GLY A 82 -9.98 8.89 -45.53
N LYS A 83 -10.25 8.87 -44.24
CA LYS A 83 -11.30 8.06 -43.61
C LYS A 83 -12.65 8.76 -43.72
N LYS A 84 -13.68 8.03 -44.13
CA LYS A 84 -15.06 8.56 -44.23
C LYS A 84 -15.66 8.67 -42.81
N ILE A 85 -16.28 9.83 -42.54
CA ILE A 85 -17.02 10.09 -41.32
C ILE A 85 -18.50 10.20 -41.69
N VAL A 86 -19.35 9.47 -40.97
CA VAL A 86 -20.83 9.68 -41.06
C VAL A 86 -21.22 10.58 -39.90
N LYS A 87 -21.86 11.70 -40.21
CA LYS A 87 -22.40 12.65 -39.26
C LYS A 87 -23.92 12.64 -39.38
N ALA A 88 -24.62 12.43 -38.27
CA ALA A 88 -26.08 12.59 -38.19
C ALA A 88 -26.41 13.67 -37.17
N MET A 89 -27.47 14.41 -37.46
CA MET A 89 -28.13 15.29 -36.50
C MET A 89 -29.40 14.61 -36.02
N ILE A 90 -29.61 14.58 -34.73
CA ILE A 90 -30.76 13.94 -34.09
C ILE A 90 -31.47 14.90 -33.15
N THR A 91 -32.78 14.73 -32.98
CA THR A 91 -33.59 15.50 -32.03
C THR A 91 -34.66 14.66 -31.38
N ASP A 92 -34.97 14.98 -30.13
CA ASP A 92 -36.09 14.41 -29.37
C ASP A 92 -37.18 15.46 -29.06
N GLY A 93 -37.05 16.65 -29.65
CA GLY A 93 -37.93 17.81 -29.39
C GLY A 93 -37.47 18.69 -28.22
N THR A 94 -36.59 18.22 -27.34
CA THR A 94 -36.02 19.00 -26.21
C THR A 94 -34.69 19.65 -26.57
N GLY A 95 -34.00 19.10 -27.57
CA GLY A 95 -32.70 19.60 -28.02
C GLY A 95 -32.25 18.97 -29.34
N ILE A 96 -31.06 19.39 -29.79
CA ILE A 96 -30.40 18.83 -30.98
C ILE A 96 -29.02 18.30 -30.55
N MET A 97 -28.69 17.12 -31.06
CA MET A 97 -27.42 16.44 -30.76
C MET A 97 -26.76 15.95 -32.04
N GLU A 98 -25.44 15.97 -32.04
CA GLU A 98 -24.62 15.48 -33.14
C GLU A 98 -24.16 14.06 -32.88
N VAL A 99 -24.19 13.21 -33.87
CA VAL A 99 -23.72 11.82 -33.80
C VAL A 99 -22.71 11.55 -34.89
N LEU A 100 -21.52 11.03 -34.51
CA LEU A 100 -20.37 10.82 -35.39
C LEU A 100 -19.95 9.38 -35.41
N TRP A 101 -19.79 8.79 -36.59
CA TRP A 101 -19.18 7.47 -36.77
C TRP A 101 -17.93 7.56 -37.64
N PHE A 102 -16.82 7.11 -37.13
CA PHE A 102 -15.52 7.11 -37.80
C PHE A 102 -15.23 5.76 -38.45
N GLY A 103 -14.97 5.75 -39.77
CA GLY A 103 -14.62 4.53 -40.49
C GLY A 103 -15.75 3.53 -40.72
N MET A 104 -17.03 3.98 -40.58
CA MET A 104 -18.23 3.14 -40.72
C MET A 104 -19.20 3.71 -41.78
N PRO A 105 -18.81 3.78 -43.08
CA PRO A 105 -19.62 4.42 -44.11
C PRO A 105 -20.97 3.73 -44.39
N TYR A 106 -21.10 2.46 -44.01
CA TYR A 106 -22.37 1.73 -44.17
C TYR A 106 -23.53 2.27 -43.33
N ILE A 107 -23.21 2.98 -42.23
CA ILE A 107 -24.22 3.55 -41.32
C ILE A 107 -25.10 4.57 -42.02
N SER A 108 -24.55 5.34 -42.95
CA SER A 108 -25.35 6.32 -43.72
C SER A 108 -26.45 5.70 -44.57
N LYS A 109 -26.33 4.40 -44.91
CA LYS A 109 -27.36 3.66 -45.65
C LYS A 109 -28.39 3.02 -44.71
N SER A 110 -28.05 2.82 -43.45
CA SER A 110 -28.92 2.16 -42.46
C SER A 110 -29.73 3.14 -41.62
N LEU A 111 -29.31 4.42 -41.52
CA LEU A 111 -30.06 5.45 -40.86
C LEU A 111 -30.99 6.14 -41.87
N LYS A 112 -32.26 6.23 -41.53
CA LYS A 112 -33.26 6.92 -42.36
C LYS A 112 -33.72 8.20 -41.68
N VAL A 113 -33.72 9.29 -42.43
CA VAL A 113 -34.21 10.58 -41.96
C VAL A 113 -35.72 10.50 -41.66
N GLY A 114 -36.13 11.06 -40.54
CA GLY A 114 -37.49 11.01 -40.03
C GLY A 114 -37.86 9.78 -39.19
N GLU A 115 -37.05 8.73 -39.19
CA GLU A 115 -37.26 7.57 -38.30
C GLU A 115 -36.65 7.79 -36.91
N GLU A 116 -37.29 7.23 -35.88
CA GLU A 116 -36.79 7.25 -34.51
C GLU A 116 -35.83 6.08 -34.23
N TYR A 117 -34.73 6.41 -33.56
CA TYR A 117 -33.74 5.44 -33.12
C TYR A 117 -33.43 5.64 -31.65
N ILE A 118 -32.99 4.57 -31.02
CA ILE A 118 -32.35 4.59 -29.72
C ILE A 118 -30.82 4.66 -29.95
N PHE A 119 -30.19 5.70 -29.43
CA PHE A 119 -28.75 5.90 -29.47
C PHE A 119 -28.16 5.69 -28.07
N ILE A 120 -27.06 4.94 -27.98
CA ILE A 120 -26.46 4.58 -26.71
C ILE A 120 -24.97 4.91 -26.77
N GLY A 121 -24.50 5.74 -25.85
CA GLY A 121 -23.11 6.15 -25.83
C GLY A 121 -22.76 7.15 -24.73
N GLN A 122 -21.51 7.55 -24.73
CA GLN A 122 -20.99 8.54 -23.80
C GLN A 122 -21.11 9.94 -24.43
N THR A 123 -21.71 10.87 -23.70
CA THR A 123 -21.84 12.25 -24.13
C THR A 123 -20.50 12.97 -24.12
N LYS A 124 -20.22 13.69 -25.21
CA LYS A 124 -19.14 14.68 -25.29
C LYS A 124 -19.73 16.02 -25.58
N LYS A 125 -19.02 17.09 -25.24
CA LYS A 125 -19.47 18.46 -25.51
C LYS A 125 -18.44 19.16 -26.40
N SER A 126 -18.93 19.66 -27.52
CA SER A 126 -18.27 20.64 -28.35
C SER A 126 -19.19 21.89 -28.41
N ASN A 127 -19.60 22.35 -29.56
CA ASN A 127 -20.67 23.38 -29.66
C ASN A 127 -22.03 22.80 -29.28
N LEU A 128 -22.27 21.52 -29.63
CA LEU A 128 -23.43 20.73 -29.24
C LEU A 128 -22.97 19.49 -28.45
N PHE A 129 -23.90 18.83 -27.75
CA PHE A 129 -23.64 17.49 -27.28
C PHE A 129 -23.42 16.55 -28.45
N GLN A 130 -22.47 15.62 -28.27
CA GLN A 130 -22.06 14.69 -29.32
C GLN A 130 -21.98 13.26 -28.78
N PHE A 131 -22.37 12.30 -29.62
CA PHE A 131 -21.96 10.90 -29.47
C PHE A 131 -20.87 10.57 -30.49
N ILE A 132 -19.88 9.83 -30.07
CA ILE A 132 -18.80 9.30 -30.92
C ILE A 132 -18.90 7.79 -30.98
N ASN A 133 -19.15 7.24 -32.19
CA ASN A 133 -19.35 5.82 -32.45
C ASN A 133 -20.39 5.16 -31.51
N PRO A 134 -21.58 5.76 -31.28
CA PRO A 134 -22.58 5.14 -30.42
C PRO A 134 -23.16 3.88 -31.07
N GLU A 135 -23.68 3.00 -30.21
CA GLU A 135 -24.61 1.97 -30.65
C GLU A 135 -25.93 2.63 -31.03
N TYR A 136 -26.62 2.10 -32.05
CA TYR A 136 -27.92 2.58 -32.42
C TYR A 136 -28.86 1.44 -32.85
N LYS A 137 -30.15 1.60 -32.64
CA LYS A 137 -31.19 0.63 -32.97
C LYS A 137 -32.44 1.35 -33.38
N LEU A 138 -33.09 0.88 -34.45
CA LEU A 138 -34.39 1.43 -34.89
C LEU A 138 -35.44 1.21 -33.80
N TYR A 139 -36.17 2.27 -33.42
CA TYR A 139 -37.25 2.18 -32.44
C TYR A 139 -38.55 1.73 -33.12
N LYS A 140 -39.11 0.57 -32.70
CA LYS A 140 -40.32 -0.03 -33.29
C LYS A 140 -41.57 0.09 -32.40
N GLY A 141 -41.58 0.99 -31.44
CA GLY A 141 -42.80 1.27 -30.63
C GLY A 141 -43.11 0.25 -29.52
N GLN A 142 -42.55 -0.95 -29.55
CA GLN A 142 -42.86 -2.04 -28.58
C GLN A 142 -41.73 -2.35 -27.59
N GLU A 143 -40.63 -1.58 -27.59
CA GLU A 143 -39.44 -1.91 -26.81
C GLU A 143 -39.46 -1.30 -25.41
N LYS A 144 -40.49 -1.57 -24.60
CA LYS A 144 -40.47 -1.26 -23.15
C LYS A 144 -39.47 -2.11 -22.34
N GLU A 145 -39.01 -3.23 -22.90
CA GLU A 145 -38.16 -4.18 -22.16
C GLU A 145 -36.66 -4.02 -22.41
N THR A 146 -36.20 -3.57 -23.57
CA THR A 146 -34.78 -3.46 -23.89
C THR A 146 -34.08 -2.21 -23.33
N ALA A 147 -34.86 -1.21 -22.88
CA ALA A 147 -34.30 0.03 -22.28
C ALA A 147 -34.01 -0.09 -20.77
N LYS A 148 -34.20 -1.26 -20.15
CA LYS A 148 -33.97 -1.48 -18.72
C LYS A 148 -32.81 -2.42 -18.43
N GLU A 149 -32.06 -2.84 -19.44
CA GLU A 149 -30.95 -3.78 -19.24
C GLU A 149 -29.68 -3.04 -18.80
N ILE A 150 -29.13 -3.48 -17.70
CA ILE A 150 -27.77 -3.12 -17.28
C ILE A 150 -26.83 -4.23 -17.80
N LEU A 151 -26.02 -3.89 -18.81
CA LEU A 151 -25.13 -4.85 -19.45
C LEU A 151 -23.72 -4.78 -18.90
N PRO A 152 -23.10 -5.91 -18.55
CA PRO A 152 -21.73 -5.94 -18.08
C PRO A 152 -20.74 -5.60 -19.20
N ILE A 153 -19.68 -4.84 -18.88
CA ILE A 153 -18.53 -4.55 -19.73
C ILE A 153 -17.32 -5.24 -19.14
N TYR A 154 -16.82 -6.27 -19.81
CA TYR A 154 -15.64 -7.02 -19.37
C TYR A 154 -14.35 -6.43 -19.94
N SER A 155 -13.22 -6.69 -19.30
CA SER A 155 -11.92 -6.52 -19.95
C SER A 155 -11.85 -7.48 -21.14
N SER A 156 -11.43 -7.01 -22.31
CA SER A 156 -11.36 -7.83 -23.52
C SER A 156 -10.17 -7.42 -24.39
N ASN A 157 -9.75 -8.32 -25.23
CA ASN A 157 -8.71 -8.08 -26.24
C ASN A 157 -9.30 -8.20 -27.66
N LYS A 158 -8.46 -8.10 -28.68
CA LYS A 158 -8.90 -8.18 -30.08
C LYS A 158 -9.47 -9.55 -30.48
N SER A 159 -9.23 -10.61 -29.72
CA SER A 159 -9.61 -11.99 -30.05
C SER A 159 -11.03 -12.36 -29.62
N ILE A 160 -11.66 -11.60 -28.69
CA ILE A 160 -12.98 -11.92 -28.19
C ILE A 160 -13.83 -10.64 -27.96
N THR A 161 -15.05 -10.61 -28.49
CA THR A 161 -15.96 -9.48 -28.38
C THR A 161 -16.77 -9.53 -27.09
N GLN A 162 -17.27 -8.35 -26.61
CA GLN A 162 -18.15 -8.24 -25.45
C GLN A 162 -19.39 -9.15 -25.55
N ASN A 163 -20.04 -9.16 -26.72
CA ASN A 163 -21.21 -10.02 -26.93
C ASN A 163 -20.89 -11.51 -26.84
N THR A 164 -19.70 -11.93 -27.28
CA THR A 164 -19.25 -13.32 -27.14
C THR A 164 -18.99 -13.67 -25.69
N LEU A 165 -18.30 -12.82 -24.94
CA LEU A 165 -18.06 -13.01 -23.51
C LEU A 165 -19.37 -13.10 -22.73
N ARG A 166 -20.31 -12.16 -22.93
CA ARG A 166 -21.63 -12.18 -22.29
C ARG A 166 -22.37 -13.49 -22.53
N LYS A 167 -22.37 -13.98 -23.79
CA LYS A 167 -23.03 -15.25 -24.15
C LYS A 167 -22.37 -16.44 -23.47
N ILE A 168 -21.04 -16.52 -23.44
CA ILE A 168 -20.29 -17.61 -22.80
C ILE A 168 -20.59 -17.58 -21.29
N ILE A 169 -20.42 -16.45 -20.62
CA ILE A 169 -20.65 -16.31 -19.18
C ILE A 169 -22.11 -16.69 -18.84
N LYS A 170 -23.10 -16.19 -19.58
CA LYS A 170 -24.52 -16.55 -19.37
C LYS A 170 -24.75 -18.06 -19.47
N LYS A 171 -24.14 -18.70 -20.45
CA LYS A 171 -24.23 -20.16 -20.63
C LYS A 171 -23.58 -20.90 -19.44
N PHE A 172 -22.44 -20.43 -18.97
CA PHE A 172 -21.75 -21.04 -17.82
C PHE A 172 -22.51 -20.84 -16.51
N LEU A 173 -23.08 -19.68 -16.27
CA LEU A 173 -23.96 -19.45 -15.12
C LEU A 173 -25.14 -20.44 -15.11
N THR A 174 -25.79 -20.65 -16.25
CA THR A 174 -26.91 -21.59 -16.35
C THR A 174 -26.52 -23.02 -16.00
N ASN A 175 -25.30 -23.48 -16.40
CA ASN A 175 -24.92 -24.88 -16.26
C ASN A 175 -24.09 -25.19 -15.01
N PHE A 176 -23.31 -24.25 -14.51
CA PHE A 176 -22.28 -24.50 -13.51
C PHE A 176 -22.48 -23.74 -12.20
N LEU A 177 -23.41 -22.79 -12.11
CA LEU A 177 -23.65 -21.99 -10.90
C LEU A 177 -23.97 -22.87 -9.66
N LYS A 178 -24.55 -24.03 -9.87
CA LYS A 178 -24.85 -25.03 -8.82
C LYS A 178 -23.63 -25.56 -8.07
N TYR A 179 -22.41 -25.37 -8.59
CA TYR A 179 -21.17 -25.75 -7.90
C TYR A 179 -20.63 -24.66 -6.97
N PHE A 180 -21.22 -23.44 -7.04
CA PHE A 180 -20.83 -22.30 -6.22
C PHE A 180 -21.72 -22.22 -4.97
N GLU A 181 -21.60 -23.22 -4.12
CA GLU A 181 -22.32 -23.25 -2.85
C GLU A 181 -21.86 -22.15 -1.89
N GLU A 182 -22.67 -21.84 -0.88
CA GLU A 182 -22.38 -20.79 0.10
C GLU A 182 -21.17 -21.15 0.96
N ASN A 183 -20.13 -20.32 0.89
CA ASN A 183 -18.90 -20.51 1.63
C ASN A 183 -18.80 -19.63 2.89
N ILE A 184 -19.63 -18.61 3.04
CA ILE A 184 -19.68 -17.80 4.26
C ILE A 184 -20.69 -18.40 5.24
N PRO A 185 -20.25 -18.89 6.43
CA PRO A 185 -21.17 -19.39 7.43
C PRO A 185 -22.10 -18.28 7.95
N HIS A 186 -23.38 -18.58 8.06
CA HIS A 186 -24.38 -17.64 8.60
C HIS A 186 -24.02 -17.11 10.00
N ASP A 187 -23.47 -17.97 10.87
CA ASP A 187 -23.08 -17.61 12.24
C ASP A 187 -21.85 -16.69 12.29
N LEU A 188 -21.07 -16.59 11.21
CA LEU A 188 -19.94 -15.69 11.09
C LEU A 188 -20.40 -14.25 10.83
N VAL A 189 -21.41 -14.08 9.99
CA VAL A 189 -21.91 -12.74 9.58
C VAL A 189 -23.19 -12.34 10.34
N LYS A 190 -23.60 -13.10 11.34
CA LYS A 190 -24.77 -12.77 12.16
C LYS A 190 -24.57 -11.45 12.90
N GLY A 191 -25.46 -10.49 12.64
CA GLY A 191 -25.36 -9.13 13.20
C GLY A 191 -24.50 -8.16 12.40
N TYR A 192 -23.94 -8.60 11.27
CA TYR A 192 -23.32 -7.74 10.25
C TYR A 192 -24.39 -7.25 9.25
N LYS A 193 -23.98 -6.51 8.22
CA LYS A 193 -24.86 -6.06 7.14
C LYS A 193 -25.49 -7.27 6.44
N GLU A 194 -26.73 -7.10 5.99
CA GLU A 194 -27.38 -8.09 5.14
C GLU A 194 -26.62 -8.19 3.81
N ILE A 195 -26.15 -9.39 3.48
CA ILE A 195 -25.37 -9.67 2.27
C ILE A 195 -26.06 -10.74 1.45
N PHE A 196 -25.95 -10.67 0.13
CA PHE A 196 -26.45 -11.69 -0.77
C PHE A 196 -25.80 -13.06 -0.51
N GLU A 197 -26.56 -14.12 -0.74
CA GLU A 197 -25.96 -15.44 -0.91
C GLU A 197 -25.05 -15.47 -2.15
N ARG A 198 -24.05 -16.34 -2.14
CA ARG A 198 -23.02 -16.42 -3.19
C ARG A 198 -23.61 -16.53 -4.59
N THR A 199 -24.57 -17.42 -4.80
CA THR A 199 -25.21 -17.63 -6.11
C THR A 199 -26.00 -16.42 -6.59
N GLN A 200 -26.66 -15.71 -5.68
CA GLN A 200 -27.40 -14.49 -5.97
C GLN A 200 -26.43 -13.35 -6.32
N ALA A 201 -25.34 -13.20 -5.57
CA ALA A 201 -24.30 -12.21 -5.85
C ALA A 201 -23.65 -12.46 -7.22
N ILE A 202 -23.30 -13.71 -7.54
CA ILE A 202 -22.74 -14.08 -8.86
C ILE A 202 -23.70 -13.72 -10.00
N LYS A 203 -25.01 -13.97 -9.86
CA LYS A 203 -25.98 -13.58 -10.87
C LYS A 203 -26.01 -12.06 -11.06
N ASN A 204 -26.12 -11.33 -9.95
CA ASN A 204 -26.27 -9.88 -9.97
C ASN A 204 -24.99 -9.12 -10.35
N ILE A 205 -23.80 -9.66 -10.13
CA ILE A 205 -22.57 -9.04 -10.61
C ILE A 205 -22.43 -9.14 -12.14
N HIS A 206 -22.95 -10.20 -12.76
CA HIS A 206 -22.87 -10.41 -14.21
C HIS A 206 -24.09 -9.88 -14.96
N PHE A 207 -25.27 -10.04 -14.44
CA PHE A 207 -26.54 -9.61 -15.07
C PHE A 207 -27.45 -9.01 -14.00
N PRO A 208 -27.15 -7.79 -13.55
CA PRO A 208 -27.83 -7.13 -12.45
C PRO A 208 -29.27 -6.71 -12.83
N GLU A 209 -30.16 -6.85 -11.88
CA GLU A 209 -31.55 -6.38 -12.00
C GLU A 209 -31.66 -4.87 -11.75
N SER A 210 -30.73 -4.31 -10.95
CA SER A 210 -30.69 -2.88 -10.60
C SER A 210 -29.27 -2.46 -10.19
N VAL A 211 -29.05 -1.15 -10.06
CA VAL A 211 -27.79 -0.59 -9.55
C VAL A 211 -27.58 -1.03 -8.09
N GLN A 212 -28.62 -1.06 -7.27
CA GLN A 212 -28.57 -1.50 -5.89
C GLN A 212 -28.15 -3.00 -5.78
N ALA A 213 -28.58 -3.82 -6.75
CA ALA A 213 -28.17 -5.23 -6.80
C ALA A 213 -26.68 -5.38 -7.13
N ILE A 214 -26.08 -4.47 -7.91
CA ILE A 214 -24.63 -4.42 -8.14
C ILE A 214 -23.91 -4.06 -6.84
N GLU A 215 -24.37 -3.06 -6.11
CA GLU A 215 -23.76 -2.63 -4.84
C GLU A 215 -23.82 -3.75 -3.80
N ALA A 216 -24.95 -4.44 -3.68
CA ALA A 216 -25.11 -5.58 -2.77
C ALA A 216 -24.21 -6.77 -3.18
N ALA A 217 -24.06 -7.05 -4.47
CA ALA A 217 -23.16 -8.08 -4.96
C ALA A 217 -21.67 -7.71 -4.70
N ASN A 218 -21.29 -6.46 -4.92
CA ASN A 218 -19.95 -5.95 -4.60
C ASN A 218 -19.65 -6.09 -3.10
N LEU A 219 -20.59 -5.71 -2.23
CA LEU A 219 -20.44 -5.86 -0.78
C LEU A 219 -20.23 -7.33 -0.39
N ARG A 220 -20.97 -8.26 -1.01
CA ARG A 220 -20.81 -9.70 -0.77
C ARG A 220 -19.41 -10.19 -1.12
N PHE A 221 -18.89 -9.83 -2.30
CA PHE A 221 -17.57 -10.25 -2.74
C PHE A 221 -16.45 -9.56 -1.94
N ALA A 222 -16.60 -8.27 -1.62
CA ALA A 222 -15.70 -7.58 -0.72
C ALA A 222 -15.59 -8.27 0.65
N THR A 223 -16.75 -8.67 1.21
CA THR A 223 -16.80 -9.41 2.47
C THR A 223 -16.15 -10.80 2.35
N GLU A 224 -16.39 -11.53 1.25
CA GLU A 224 -15.78 -12.84 0.99
C GLU A 224 -14.25 -12.74 0.90
N GLU A 225 -13.74 -11.78 0.12
CA GLU A 225 -12.30 -11.56 -0.04
C GLU A 225 -11.63 -11.26 1.31
N LEU A 226 -12.25 -10.39 2.12
CA LEU A 226 -11.74 -10.06 3.46
C LEU A 226 -11.79 -11.23 4.43
N LEU A 227 -12.90 -11.98 4.46
CA LEU A 227 -13.05 -13.13 5.34
C LEU A 227 -12.02 -14.22 5.04
N ILE A 228 -11.80 -14.55 3.77
CA ILE A 228 -10.78 -15.53 3.35
C ILE A 228 -9.40 -15.08 3.80
N LEU A 229 -9.09 -13.82 3.60
CA LEU A 229 -7.80 -13.24 3.95
C LEU A 229 -7.58 -13.19 5.46
N GLU A 230 -8.50 -12.57 6.20
CA GLU A 230 -8.38 -12.39 7.66
C GLU A 230 -8.40 -13.72 8.40
N LEU A 231 -9.28 -14.67 8.02
CA LEU A 231 -9.29 -15.98 8.63
C LEU A 231 -8.03 -16.79 8.34
N GLY A 232 -7.46 -16.67 7.13
CA GLY A 232 -6.20 -17.33 6.80
C GLY A 232 -5.03 -16.82 7.64
N ILE A 233 -4.94 -15.51 7.83
CA ILE A 233 -3.91 -14.87 8.66
C ILE A 233 -4.12 -15.21 10.15
N LEU A 234 -5.32 -15.01 10.65
CA LEU A 234 -5.65 -15.18 12.06
C LEU A 234 -5.63 -16.66 12.49
N LYS A 235 -6.01 -17.61 11.61
CA LYS A 235 -5.91 -19.05 11.90
C LYS A 235 -4.48 -19.46 12.23
N ASN A 236 -3.52 -19.01 11.45
CA ASN A 236 -2.10 -19.30 11.70
C ASN A 236 -1.65 -18.73 13.05
N ARG A 237 -2.09 -17.52 13.39
CA ARG A 237 -1.83 -16.91 14.68
C ARG A 237 -2.42 -17.72 15.84
N PHE A 238 -3.69 -18.13 15.75
CA PHE A 238 -4.34 -18.96 16.76
C PHE A 238 -3.63 -20.30 16.97
N ILE A 239 -3.09 -20.91 15.91
CA ILE A 239 -2.29 -22.13 16.00
C ILE A 239 -1.00 -21.86 16.77
N VAL A 240 -0.27 -20.81 16.43
CA VAL A 240 0.98 -20.40 17.12
C VAL A 240 0.70 -20.10 18.59
N ASP A 241 -0.34 -19.34 18.91
CA ASP A 241 -0.72 -19.00 20.28
C ASP A 241 -1.13 -20.25 21.09
N SER A 242 -1.74 -21.25 20.46
CA SER A 242 -2.16 -22.50 21.10
C SER A 242 -1.00 -23.49 21.33
N LEU A 243 0.03 -23.46 20.46
CA LEU A 243 1.24 -24.28 20.60
C LEU A 243 2.21 -23.72 21.65
N ASN A 244 2.11 -22.42 21.94
CA ASN A 244 2.97 -21.73 22.88
C ASN A 244 2.46 -21.82 24.31
N THR A 245 2.53 -23.01 24.90
CA THR A 245 2.19 -23.26 26.31
C THR A 245 3.30 -22.83 27.29
N LYS A 246 4.48 -22.43 26.82
CA LYS A 246 5.53 -21.89 27.67
C LYS A 246 5.23 -20.42 27.99
N LYS A 247 4.53 -20.21 29.09
CA LYS A 247 4.41 -18.89 29.70
C LYS A 247 5.80 -18.36 30.05
N TYR A 248 6.08 -17.11 29.68
CA TYR A 248 7.21 -16.41 30.25
C TYR A 248 6.98 -16.30 31.77
N GLU A 249 7.89 -16.83 32.56
CA GLU A 249 7.89 -16.61 34.02
C GLU A 249 8.49 -15.22 34.27
N ILE A 250 7.62 -14.21 34.32
CA ILE A 250 8.01 -12.83 34.53
C ILE A 250 7.63 -12.44 35.94
N GLU A 251 8.62 -12.14 36.75
CA GLU A 251 8.42 -11.68 38.14
C GLU A 251 7.83 -10.27 38.22
N GLY A 252 7.75 -9.57 37.10
CA GLY A 252 7.16 -8.21 37.02
C GLY A 252 8.07 -7.11 37.61
N LYS A 253 9.37 -7.35 37.69
CA LYS A 253 10.37 -6.35 38.15
C LYS A 253 10.37 -5.14 37.20
N LYS A 254 10.45 -3.93 37.76
CA LYS A 254 10.42 -2.64 37.04
C LYS A 254 11.39 -1.61 37.61
N GLU A 255 12.30 -1.99 38.46
CA GLU A 255 13.22 -1.06 39.12
C GLU A 255 14.19 -0.43 38.10
N LYS A 256 14.82 -1.26 37.25
CA LYS A 256 15.71 -0.77 36.18
C LYS A 256 14.96 0.08 35.15
N VAL A 257 13.71 -0.27 34.83
CA VAL A 257 12.85 0.55 33.98
C VAL A 257 12.63 1.95 34.59
N ARG A 258 12.31 2.04 35.88
CA ARG A 258 12.15 3.33 36.57
C ARG A 258 13.43 4.15 36.55
N LYS A 259 14.56 3.57 36.93
CA LYS A 259 15.89 4.23 36.88
C LYS A 259 16.22 4.72 35.47
N PHE A 260 15.90 3.94 34.42
CA PHE A 260 16.12 4.37 33.04
C PHE A 260 15.25 5.59 32.67
N LEU A 261 13.97 5.60 33.06
CA LEU A 261 13.08 6.72 32.78
C LEU A 261 13.54 8.03 33.45
N GLU A 262 14.16 7.95 34.65
CA GLU A 262 14.76 9.09 35.36
C GLU A 262 16.03 9.61 34.65
N LEU A 263 16.73 8.76 33.89
CA LEU A 263 17.93 9.15 33.12
C LEU A 263 17.58 9.77 31.73
N LEU A 264 16.31 9.73 31.33
CA LEU A 264 15.90 10.35 30.07
C LEU A 264 15.85 11.90 30.22
N PRO A 265 16.32 12.64 29.21
CA PRO A 265 16.27 14.12 29.23
C PRO A 265 14.87 14.67 28.91
N PHE A 266 13.86 13.82 28.83
CA PHE A 266 12.47 14.15 28.49
C PHE A 266 11.50 13.17 29.13
N GLU A 267 10.27 13.60 29.31
CA GLU A 267 9.19 12.69 29.71
C GLU A 267 8.58 11.98 28.49
N LEU A 268 8.14 10.74 28.70
CA LEU A 268 7.40 9.99 27.67
C LEU A 268 6.03 10.64 27.43
N THR A 269 5.63 10.70 26.16
CA THR A 269 4.29 11.16 25.77
C THR A 269 3.20 10.20 26.25
N ARG A 270 1.93 10.66 26.22
CA ARG A 270 0.79 9.79 26.56
C ARG A 270 0.69 8.59 25.62
N ALA A 271 0.90 8.81 24.33
CA ALA A 271 0.88 7.74 23.33
C ALA A 271 1.98 6.71 23.57
N GLN A 272 3.21 7.14 23.91
CA GLN A 272 4.30 6.22 24.23
C GLN A 272 3.99 5.42 25.51
N LYS A 273 3.50 6.07 26.58
CA LYS A 273 3.09 5.40 27.82
C LYS A 273 1.97 4.37 27.57
N LYS A 274 1.01 4.71 26.70
CA LYS A 274 -0.08 3.80 26.29
C LYS A 274 0.46 2.56 25.59
N VAL A 275 1.33 2.73 24.60
CA VAL A 275 1.92 1.60 23.84
C VAL A 275 2.76 0.70 24.75
N ILE A 276 3.58 1.27 25.65
CA ILE A 276 4.33 0.51 26.65
C ILE A 276 3.38 -0.31 27.54
N LYS A 277 2.26 0.29 27.97
CA LYS A 277 1.27 -0.41 28.79
C LYS A 277 0.60 -1.56 28.02
N GLU A 278 0.19 -1.34 26.77
CA GLU A 278 -0.38 -2.40 25.92
C GLU A 278 0.55 -3.61 25.84
N ILE A 279 1.83 -3.38 25.55
CA ILE A 279 2.83 -4.45 25.44
C ILE A 279 3.09 -5.13 26.78
N TYR A 280 3.18 -4.33 27.85
CA TYR A 280 3.39 -4.82 29.20
C TYR A 280 2.24 -5.73 29.66
N ASP A 281 1.00 -5.29 29.47
CA ASP A 281 -0.20 -6.03 29.88
C ASP A 281 -0.27 -7.39 29.16
N GLU A 282 0.05 -7.44 27.86
CA GLU A 282 0.09 -8.69 27.09
C GLU A 282 1.16 -9.66 27.61
N ILE A 283 2.38 -9.16 27.84
CA ILE A 283 3.47 -10.00 28.37
C ILE A 283 3.12 -10.52 29.78
N SER A 284 2.53 -9.67 30.62
CA SER A 284 2.13 -10.03 31.98
C SER A 284 0.98 -11.03 32.02
N ASP A 285 0.09 -10.99 31.04
CA ASP A 285 -0.96 -12.00 30.83
C ASP A 285 -0.42 -13.34 30.30
N GLY A 286 0.89 -13.43 30.07
CA GLY A 286 1.55 -14.62 29.52
C GLY A 286 1.30 -14.82 28.02
N LYS A 287 0.86 -13.78 27.31
CA LYS A 287 0.68 -13.79 25.85
C LYS A 287 2.01 -13.51 25.17
N ILE A 288 2.16 -14.02 23.95
CA ILE A 288 3.27 -13.68 23.09
C ILE A 288 2.92 -12.39 22.35
N VAL A 289 3.75 -11.38 22.52
CA VAL A 289 3.61 -10.10 21.81
C VAL A 289 4.16 -10.26 20.40
N ASN A 290 3.31 -9.99 19.43
CA ASN A 290 3.70 -9.90 18.02
C ASN A 290 3.09 -8.60 17.47
N ARG A 291 3.85 -7.48 17.53
CA ARG A 291 3.27 -6.13 17.45
C ARG A 291 4.04 -5.20 16.53
N LEU A 292 3.31 -4.47 15.70
CA LEU A 292 3.81 -3.36 14.90
C LEU A 292 3.62 -2.04 15.68
N VAL A 293 4.73 -1.40 16.04
CA VAL A 293 4.73 -0.06 16.63
C VAL A 293 4.96 0.97 15.52
N GLN A 294 3.91 1.67 15.18
CA GLN A 294 3.90 2.67 14.14
C GLN A 294 3.90 4.07 14.73
N GLY A 295 4.63 4.98 14.10
CA GLY A 295 4.65 6.39 14.49
C GLY A 295 5.53 7.19 13.55
N ASP A 296 5.31 8.47 13.49
CA ASP A 296 6.05 9.36 12.61
C ASP A 296 7.56 9.39 12.92
N VAL A 297 8.34 9.95 12.01
CA VAL A 297 9.79 10.15 12.21
C VAL A 297 9.99 11.03 13.47
N GLY A 298 10.78 10.50 14.42
CA GLY A 298 11.02 11.20 15.68
C GLY A 298 9.91 11.11 16.72
N SER A 299 8.89 10.26 16.56
CA SER A 299 7.85 10.01 17.58
C SER A 299 8.35 9.25 18.82
N GLY A 300 9.63 8.81 18.83
CA GLY A 300 10.25 8.13 19.98
C GLY A 300 9.97 6.63 20.06
N LYS A 301 9.70 5.95 18.96
CA LYS A 301 9.55 4.48 18.88
C LYS A 301 10.69 3.73 19.57
N THR A 302 11.93 4.19 19.36
CA THR A 302 13.13 3.62 19.96
C THR A 302 13.08 3.67 21.49
N ALA A 303 12.51 4.71 22.09
CA ALA A 303 12.37 4.81 23.56
C ALA A 303 11.41 3.73 24.09
N VAL A 304 10.28 3.51 23.41
CA VAL A 304 9.34 2.42 23.72
C VAL A 304 10.01 1.06 23.65
N ALA A 305 10.73 0.80 22.56
CA ALA A 305 11.48 -0.46 22.38
C ALA A 305 12.54 -0.65 23.46
N THR A 306 13.29 0.41 23.82
CA THR A 306 14.32 0.35 24.86
C THR A 306 13.72 0.00 26.21
N VAL A 307 12.59 0.61 26.59
CA VAL A 307 11.89 0.30 27.83
C VAL A 307 11.48 -1.17 27.89
N MET A 308 10.99 -1.74 26.77
CA MET A 308 10.58 -3.14 26.74
C MET A 308 11.79 -4.10 26.76
N LEU A 309 12.90 -3.74 26.11
CA LEU A 309 14.16 -4.50 26.20
C LEU A 309 14.69 -4.53 27.65
N ILE A 310 14.68 -3.39 28.35
CA ILE A 310 15.07 -3.31 29.75
C ILE A 310 14.13 -4.17 30.62
N TYR A 311 12.82 -4.10 30.38
CA TYR A 311 11.84 -4.88 31.11
C TYR A 311 12.12 -6.40 31.00
N MET A 312 12.41 -6.87 29.79
CA MET A 312 12.75 -8.28 29.58
C MET A 312 14.09 -8.65 30.22
N ALA A 313 15.09 -7.78 30.10
CA ALA A 313 16.42 -8.01 30.70
C ALA A 313 16.36 -8.06 32.22
N GLU A 314 15.60 -7.18 32.87
CA GLU A 314 15.39 -7.14 34.31
C GLU A 314 14.70 -8.40 34.85
N ASN A 315 13.87 -9.04 34.02
CA ASN A 315 13.16 -10.27 34.33
C ASN A 315 13.91 -11.55 33.86
N GLY A 316 15.22 -11.46 33.57
CA GLY A 316 16.10 -12.60 33.32
C GLY A 316 16.07 -13.13 31.87
N TYR A 317 15.64 -12.33 30.92
CA TYR A 317 15.64 -12.66 29.48
C TYR A 317 16.61 -11.75 28.72
N GLN A 318 17.15 -12.24 27.62
CA GLN A 318 17.92 -11.40 26.70
C GLN A 318 17.04 -10.69 25.68
N GLY A 319 17.44 -9.50 25.28
CA GLY A 319 16.80 -8.73 24.21
C GLY A 319 17.71 -8.55 23.00
N ALA A 320 17.13 -8.52 21.80
CA ALA A 320 17.83 -8.23 20.56
C ALA A 320 17.19 -7.05 19.84
N LEU A 321 17.99 -6.07 19.38
CA LEU A 321 17.54 -4.97 18.54
C LEU A 321 18.25 -5.06 17.19
N MET A 322 17.45 -5.24 16.13
CA MET A 322 17.93 -5.34 14.77
C MET A 322 17.73 -4.03 14.03
N ALA A 323 18.79 -3.49 13.45
CA ALA A 323 18.79 -2.33 12.59
C ALA A 323 19.13 -2.73 11.14
N PRO A 324 18.60 -2.02 10.12
CA PRO A 324 18.82 -2.38 8.72
C PRO A 324 20.25 -2.12 8.22
N THR A 325 21.01 -1.26 8.89
CA THR A 325 22.39 -0.91 8.52
C THR A 325 23.31 -0.87 9.73
N GLU A 326 24.60 -1.03 9.48
CA GLU A 326 25.63 -0.98 10.56
C GLU A 326 25.68 0.38 11.24
N ILE A 327 25.48 1.47 10.49
CA ILE A 327 25.45 2.83 11.06
C ILE A 327 24.32 2.98 12.05
N LEU A 328 23.13 2.52 11.70
CA LEU A 328 21.99 2.57 12.61
C LEU A 328 22.19 1.68 13.83
N ALA A 329 22.76 0.49 13.64
CA ALA A 329 23.11 -0.39 14.75
C ALA A 329 24.12 0.28 15.69
N ASN A 330 25.16 0.89 15.15
CA ASN A 330 26.13 1.67 15.93
C ASN A 330 25.48 2.88 16.63
N GLN A 331 24.60 3.61 15.95
CA GLN A 331 23.89 4.75 16.53
C GLN A 331 23.01 4.33 17.71
N HIS A 332 22.24 3.24 17.56
CA HIS A 332 21.46 2.67 18.66
C HIS A 332 22.36 2.22 19.80
N TYR A 333 23.46 1.53 19.51
CA TYR A 333 24.41 1.06 20.49
C TYR A 333 24.98 2.22 21.32
N LEU A 334 25.55 3.23 20.65
CA LEU A 334 26.12 4.38 21.33
C LEU A 334 25.08 5.19 22.11
N GLY A 335 23.90 5.36 21.55
CA GLY A 335 22.80 6.09 22.20
C GLY A 335 22.20 5.41 23.43
N MET A 336 22.29 4.07 23.50
CA MET A 336 21.72 3.29 24.59
C MET A 336 22.78 2.89 25.63
N LYS A 337 24.01 2.58 25.21
CA LYS A 337 25.05 1.93 26.04
C LYS A 337 25.25 2.61 27.38
N GLU A 338 25.58 3.90 27.36
CA GLU A 338 25.90 4.62 28.61
C GLU A 338 24.76 4.59 29.62
N ARG A 339 23.52 4.77 29.18
CA ARG A 339 22.33 4.78 30.05
C ARG A 339 22.01 3.38 30.58
N LEU A 340 22.17 2.35 29.74
CA LEU A 340 21.90 0.97 30.11
C LEU A 340 22.96 0.44 31.08
N GLU A 341 24.24 0.76 30.88
CA GLU A 341 25.32 0.42 31.79
C GLU A 341 25.17 1.09 33.18
N LYS A 342 24.66 2.36 33.22
CA LYS A 342 24.34 3.04 34.48
C LYS A 342 23.28 2.33 35.33
N ILE A 343 22.38 1.58 34.71
CA ILE A 343 21.36 0.78 35.39
C ILE A 343 21.78 -0.69 35.59
N GLY A 344 23.04 -1.02 35.28
CA GLY A 344 23.60 -2.34 35.47
C GLY A 344 23.14 -3.37 34.43
N LEU A 345 22.95 -2.96 33.16
CA LEU A 345 22.70 -3.84 32.00
C LEU A 345 23.88 -3.82 31.05
N ARG A 346 24.28 -5.00 30.57
CA ARG A 346 25.40 -5.18 29.65
C ARG A 346 24.88 -5.19 28.20
N VAL A 347 25.46 -4.34 27.36
CA VAL A 347 25.04 -4.14 25.96
C VAL A 347 26.13 -4.59 25.01
N GLY A 348 25.78 -5.45 24.04
CA GLY A 348 26.67 -5.91 22.99
C GLY A 348 26.29 -5.34 21.62
N LEU A 349 27.30 -5.21 20.74
CA LEU A 349 27.12 -4.86 19.33
C LEU A 349 27.60 -6.01 18.46
N LEU A 350 26.79 -6.46 17.50
CA LEU A 350 27.14 -7.50 16.53
C LEU A 350 26.77 -7.07 15.11
N THR A 351 27.78 -6.74 14.30
CA THR A 351 27.65 -6.33 12.90
C THR A 351 28.62 -7.10 12.02
N SER A 352 28.47 -7.03 10.70
CA SER A 352 29.34 -7.74 9.74
C SER A 352 30.79 -7.21 9.73
N SER A 353 31.01 -5.99 10.20
CA SER A 353 32.35 -5.40 10.35
C SER A 353 33.15 -6.01 11.52
N ILE A 354 32.49 -6.63 12.51
CA ILE A 354 33.14 -7.26 13.65
C ILE A 354 33.58 -8.66 13.23
N LYS A 355 34.90 -8.91 13.23
CA LYS A 355 35.51 -10.16 12.74
C LYS A 355 36.51 -10.74 13.76
N GLY A 356 36.91 -11.98 13.50
CA GLY A 356 37.98 -12.67 14.25
C GLY A 356 37.63 -12.86 15.73
N LYS A 357 38.64 -12.80 16.59
CA LYS A 357 38.54 -13.04 18.02
C LYS A 357 37.43 -12.26 18.72
N LYS A 358 37.26 -10.98 18.35
CA LYS A 358 36.23 -10.13 18.93
C LYS A 358 34.80 -10.63 18.61
N LYS A 359 34.56 -11.17 17.39
CA LYS A 359 33.28 -11.79 17.03
C LYS A 359 33.03 -13.02 17.90
N THR A 360 34.05 -13.89 18.08
CA THR A 360 33.93 -15.10 18.91
C THR A 360 33.58 -14.74 20.34
N GLU A 361 34.31 -13.81 20.95
CA GLU A 361 34.07 -13.34 22.33
C GLU A 361 32.64 -12.83 22.54
N ILE A 362 32.10 -12.07 21.56
CA ILE A 362 30.72 -11.57 21.62
C ILE A 362 29.72 -12.73 21.51
N LEU A 363 29.93 -13.67 20.59
CA LEU A 363 29.08 -14.85 20.43
C LEU A 363 29.05 -15.72 21.69
N GLU A 364 30.18 -15.94 22.31
CA GLU A 364 30.28 -16.68 23.59
C GLU A 364 29.57 -15.93 24.72
N ALA A 365 29.74 -14.61 24.82
CA ALA A 365 29.06 -13.78 25.81
C ALA A 365 27.54 -13.76 25.64
N ILE A 366 27.05 -13.82 24.40
CA ILE A 366 25.61 -13.96 24.10
C ILE A 366 25.13 -15.35 24.58
N ALA A 367 25.85 -16.40 24.21
CA ALA A 367 25.47 -17.77 24.53
C ALA A 367 25.51 -18.05 26.06
N ASN A 368 26.42 -17.45 26.78
CA ASN A 368 26.53 -17.55 28.23
C ASN A 368 25.53 -16.69 28.99
N GLY A 369 24.85 -15.72 28.28
CA GLY A 369 23.98 -14.74 28.92
C GLY A 369 24.74 -13.62 29.63
N ASP A 370 25.98 -13.36 29.22
CA ASP A 370 26.79 -12.26 29.74
C ASP A 370 26.45 -10.91 29.12
N ILE A 371 25.70 -10.92 28.04
CA ILE A 371 25.12 -9.73 27.40
C ILE A 371 23.59 -9.78 27.54
N ASP A 372 23.01 -8.73 28.13
CA ASP A 372 21.60 -8.64 28.42
C ASP A 372 20.83 -8.12 27.19
N ILE A 373 21.41 -7.17 26.43
CA ILE A 373 20.82 -6.58 25.23
C ILE A 373 21.86 -6.57 24.11
N VAL A 374 21.49 -7.17 22.97
CA VAL A 374 22.35 -7.21 21.78
C VAL A 374 21.76 -6.31 20.70
N ILE A 375 22.58 -5.41 20.17
CA ILE A 375 22.19 -4.55 19.03
C ILE A 375 23.02 -5.00 17.83
N GLY A 376 22.38 -5.11 16.65
CA GLY A 376 23.11 -5.54 15.46
C GLY A 376 22.31 -5.42 14.18
N THR A 377 22.88 -6.00 13.13
CA THR A 377 22.25 -6.08 11.80
C THR A 377 21.75 -7.52 11.54
N HIS A 378 21.68 -7.93 10.28
CA HIS A 378 21.36 -9.32 9.90
C HIS A 378 22.27 -10.36 10.55
N SER A 379 23.44 -9.94 11.01
CA SER A 379 24.37 -10.82 11.75
C SER A 379 23.72 -11.47 12.98
N LEU A 380 22.66 -10.87 13.54
CA LEU A 380 21.91 -11.46 14.66
C LEU A 380 21.07 -12.70 14.26
N ILE A 381 20.81 -12.88 12.97
CA ILE A 381 20.02 -14.00 12.44
C ILE A 381 20.91 -15.14 11.93
N GLU A 382 22.23 -14.93 11.87
CA GLU A 382 23.18 -15.97 11.45
C GLU A 382 23.10 -17.22 12.35
N ASP A 383 23.28 -18.40 11.79
CA ASP A 383 23.07 -19.68 12.49
C ASP A 383 24.00 -19.91 13.70
N ASN A 384 25.13 -19.25 13.71
CA ASN A 384 26.12 -19.30 14.81
C ASN A 384 25.77 -18.40 16.00
N VAL A 385 24.69 -17.58 15.90
CA VAL A 385 24.26 -16.76 17.04
C VAL A 385 23.24 -17.53 17.86
N VAL A 386 23.65 -17.95 19.05
CA VAL A 386 22.84 -18.70 20.01
C VAL A 386 22.62 -17.85 21.25
N PHE A 387 21.37 -17.62 21.62
CA PHE A 387 20.99 -16.90 22.83
C PHE A 387 20.72 -17.89 23.96
N LYS A 388 21.14 -17.57 25.17
CA LYS A 388 20.84 -18.39 26.37
C LYS A 388 19.35 -18.39 26.69
N LYS A 389 18.72 -17.21 26.67
CA LYS A 389 17.30 -17.04 27.03
C LYS A 389 16.72 -15.79 26.33
N LEU A 390 16.57 -15.84 25.02
CA LEU A 390 16.03 -14.73 24.24
C LEU A 390 14.54 -14.54 24.56
N GLY A 391 14.13 -13.32 24.95
CA GLY A 391 12.77 -12.99 25.34
C GLY A 391 12.08 -11.95 24.47
N LEU A 392 12.85 -11.07 23.81
CA LEU A 392 12.28 -10.02 22.95
C LEU A 392 13.21 -9.73 21.77
N ILE A 393 12.65 -9.69 20.58
CA ILE A 393 13.29 -9.14 19.39
C ILE A 393 12.58 -7.84 18.99
N VAL A 394 13.37 -6.81 18.74
CA VAL A 394 12.93 -5.55 18.15
C VAL A 394 13.53 -5.43 16.77
N ILE A 395 12.71 -5.17 15.75
CA ILE A 395 13.13 -4.91 14.37
C ILE A 395 12.82 -3.45 14.04
N ASP A 396 13.85 -2.69 13.71
CA ASP A 396 13.70 -1.29 13.27
C ASP A 396 13.61 -1.20 11.74
N GLU A 397 12.74 -0.33 11.23
CA GLU A 397 12.53 -0.06 9.78
C GLU A 397 12.21 -1.33 8.97
N GLN A 398 11.10 -1.97 9.28
CA GLN A 398 10.66 -3.26 8.72
C GLN A 398 10.62 -3.32 7.19
N HIS A 399 10.32 -2.22 6.48
CA HIS A 399 10.20 -2.23 5.01
C HIS A 399 11.47 -2.71 4.29
N ARG A 400 12.59 -2.80 5.00
CA ARG A 400 13.87 -3.35 4.52
C ARG A 400 14.13 -4.81 4.92
N PHE A 401 13.23 -5.40 5.72
CA PHE A 401 13.32 -6.81 6.16
C PHE A 401 12.22 -7.65 5.51
N GLY A 402 12.57 -8.59 4.66
CA GLY A 402 11.61 -9.49 3.99
C GLY A 402 10.92 -10.47 4.96
N VAL A 403 9.77 -11.00 4.54
CA VAL A 403 9.02 -12.06 5.25
C VAL A 403 9.91 -13.26 5.56
N ASN A 404 10.84 -13.60 4.66
CA ASN A 404 11.78 -14.72 4.82
C ASN A 404 12.73 -14.57 6.02
N GLN A 405 13.08 -13.36 6.43
CA GLN A 405 13.96 -13.14 7.58
C GLN A 405 13.20 -13.32 8.91
N ARG A 406 11.91 -12.96 8.95
CA ARG A 406 11.04 -13.26 10.11
C ARG A 406 10.82 -14.77 10.24
N ASN A 407 10.66 -15.48 9.14
CA ASN A 407 10.52 -16.92 9.13
C ASN A 407 11.79 -17.62 9.62
N LYS A 408 12.97 -17.15 9.23
CA LYS A 408 14.25 -17.68 9.77
C LYS A 408 14.38 -17.52 11.28
N LEU A 409 13.89 -16.43 11.87
CA LEU A 409 13.84 -16.28 13.33
C LEU A 409 12.90 -17.30 13.97
N ARG A 410 11.76 -17.58 13.34
CA ARG A 410 10.82 -18.62 13.78
C ARG A 410 11.40 -20.04 13.62
N GLU A 411 12.10 -20.31 12.52
CA GLU A 411 12.79 -21.60 12.26
C GLU A 411 13.88 -21.89 13.29
N LYS A 412 14.54 -20.85 13.84
CA LYS A 412 15.46 -20.97 14.97
C LYS A 412 14.80 -21.27 16.32
N GLY A 413 13.49 -21.62 16.30
CA GLY A 413 12.72 -21.93 17.51
C GLY A 413 12.40 -20.71 18.36
N PHE A 414 12.56 -19.50 17.82
CA PHE A 414 12.16 -18.29 18.50
C PHE A 414 10.65 -18.09 18.37
N LEU A 415 9.92 -18.59 19.35
CA LEU A 415 8.49 -18.37 19.52
C LEU A 415 8.21 -17.25 20.54
N GLY A 416 9.09 -16.25 20.60
CA GLY A 416 9.07 -15.18 21.59
C GLY A 416 8.46 -13.87 21.12
N ASN A 417 8.56 -12.86 21.97
CA ASN A 417 7.99 -11.54 21.72
C ASN A 417 8.73 -10.81 20.59
N LEU A 418 7.97 -10.31 19.63
CA LEU A 418 8.45 -9.55 18.48
C LEU A 418 7.82 -8.16 18.45
N LEU A 419 8.64 -7.13 18.46
CA LEU A 419 8.23 -5.75 18.19
C LEU A 419 8.85 -5.33 16.87
N VAL A 420 8.00 -4.88 15.96
CA VAL A 420 8.41 -4.34 14.68
C VAL A 420 8.13 -2.85 14.70
N MET A 421 9.11 -2.03 14.33
CA MET A 421 8.95 -0.58 14.26
C MET A 421 8.98 -0.09 12.82
N THR A 422 8.16 0.89 12.50
CA THR A 422 8.20 1.60 11.22
C THR A 422 8.06 3.08 11.41
N ALA A 423 8.90 3.86 10.72
CA ALA A 423 8.79 5.32 10.65
C ALA A 423 7.96 5.80 9.46
N THR A 424 7.55 4.90 8.56
CA THR A 424 6.56 5.23 7.55
C THR A 424 5.18 5.11 8.16
N PRO A 425 4.44 6.20 8.32
CA PRO A 425 3.03 6.09 8.59
C PRO A 425 2.35 5.33 7.45
N ILE A 426 1.72 4.23 7.79
CA ILE A 426 0.90 3.45 6.87
C ILE A 426 -0.54 3.65 7.35
N PRO A 427 -1.49 3.96 6.48
CA PRO A 427 -2.89 4.04 6.90
C PRO A 427 -3.29 2.82 7.71
N ARG A 428 -4.02 3.06 8.81
CA ARG A 428 -4.33 2.02 9.81
C ARG A 428 -4.99 0.79 9.20
N SER A 429 -5.89 1.00 8.25
CA SER A 429 -6.56 -0.06 7.50
C SER A 429 -5.58 -0.92 6.71
N LEU A 430 -4.67 -0.27 6.00
CA LEU A 430 -3.64 -0.93 5.19
C LEU A 430 -2.64 -1.68 6.09
N ALA A 431 -2.26 -1.10 7.23
CA ALA A 431 -1.37 -1.75 8.19
C ALA A 431 -1.98 -3.03 8.77
N LEU A 432 -3.25 -3.01 9.16
CA LEU A 432 -3.98 -4.18 9.65
C LEU A 432 -4.11 -5.27 8.59
N SER A 433 -4.23 -4.90 7.31
CA SER A 433 -4.33 -5.84 6.22
C SER A 433 -2.98 -6.45 5.84
N ILE A 434 -1.93 -5.62 5.65
CA ILE A 434 -0.60 -6.09 5.21
C ILE A 434 0.12 -6.88 6.31
N TYR A 435 -0.04 -6.44 7.55
CA TYR A 435 0.63 -7.01 8.72
C TYR A 435 -0.37 -7.68 9.66
N GLY A 436 -1.37 -8.36 9.09
CA GLY A 436 -2.48 -8.96 9.84
C GLY A 436 -2.06 -9.98 10.91
N ASP A 437 -0.82 -10.49 10.84
CA ASP A 437 -0.18 -11.31 11.87
C ASP A 437 0.36 -10.48 13.05
N LEU A 438 0.43 -9.15 12.95
CA LEU A 438 0.88 -8.25 13.99
C LEU A 438 -0.29 -7.45 14.59
N ASP A 439 -0.25 -7.22 15.91
CA ASP A 439 -1.09 -6.22 16.54
C ASP A 439 -0.53 -4.82 16.27
N LEU A 440 -1.42 -3.84 16.11
CA LEU A 440 -1.01 -2.48 15.77
C LEU A 440 -1.07 -1.58 16.99
N SER A 441 0.06 -0.93 17.31
CA SER A 441 0.15 0.21 18.24
C SER A 441 0.61 1.45 17.52
N ILE A 442 -0.07 2.57 17.75
CA ILE A 442 0.21 3.85 17.10
C ILE A 442 0.71 4.85 18.13
N ILE A 443 1.84 5.51 17.79
CA ILE A 443 2.35 6.67 18.49
C ILE A 443 2.02 7.89 17.63
N ASP A 444 0.90 8.52 17.90
CA ASP A 444 0.33 9.67 17.17
C ASP A 444 0.71 11.02 17.75
N GLU A 445 1.61 11.03 18.75
CA GLU A 445 2.14 12.23 19.39
C GLU A 445 3.63 12.37 19.11
N LEU A 446 4.08 13.59 18.86
CA LEU A 446 5.50 13.95 18.83
C LEU A 446 5.97 14.36 20.23
N PRO A 447 7.23 14.07 20.60
CA PRO A 447 7.81 14.53 21.86
C PRO A 447 7.77 16.07 21.97
N PRO A 448 7.57 16.62 23.18
CA PRO A 448 7.55 18.06 23.40
C PRO A 448 8.90 18.70 23.02
N GLY A 449 8.88 19.95 22.55
CA GLY A 449 10.07 20.71 22.16
C GLY A 449 10.50 20.58 20.72
N ARG A 450 9.81 19.80 19.90
CA ARG A 450 10.06 19.75 18.44
C ARG A 450 9.41 20.95 17.76
N THR A 451 10.19 21.68 16.98
CA THR A 451 9.70 22.83 16.20
C THR A 451 9.17 22.34 14.85
N PRO A 452 7.95 22.73 14.42
CA PRO A 452 7.41 22.40 13.13
C PRO A 452 8.34 22.78 11.97
N ILE A 453 8.42 21.92 10.94
CA ILE A 453 9.28 22.13 9.76
C ILE A 453 8.54 23.00 8.74
N LYS A 454 9.01 24.21 8.48
CA LYS A 454 8.41 25.07 7.46
C LYS A 454 8.70 24.53 6.06
N THR A 455 7.67 24.01 5.41
CA THR A 455 7.76 23.47 4.05
C THR A 455 7.29 24.51 3.04
N LYS A 456 8.05 24.71 1.97
CA LYS A 456 7.69 25.61 0.86
C LYS A 456 7.92 24.95 -0.49
N TRP A 457 6.92 25.01 -1.36
CA TRP A 457 7.04 24.61 -2.77
C TRP A 457 7.62 25.79 -3.57
N ILE A 458 8.68 25.53 -4.35
CA ILE A 458 9.38 26.48 -5.21
C ILE A 458 9.06 26.12 -6.67
N ALA A 459 8.28 26.98 -7.33
CA ALA A 459 7.74 26.72 -8.66
C ALA A 459 8.32 27.63 -9.76
N ASN A 460 9.15 28.64 -9.39
CA ASN A 460 9.68 29.61 -10.35
C ASN A 460 11.09 30.08 -9.97
N ASP A 461 11.82 30.65 -10.93
CA ASP A 461 13.23 31.07 -10.79
C ASP A 461 13.43 32.18 -9.76
N LYS A 462 12.46 33.07 -9.57
CA LYS A 462 12.58 34.17 -8.58
C LYS A 462 12.57 33.62 -7.16
N ASP A 463 11.63 32.69 -6.87
CA ASP A 463 11.59 32.02 -5.57
C ASP A 463 12.82 31.13 -5.36
N LEU A 464 13.32 30.50 -6.43
CA LEU A 464 14.54 29.69 -6.40
C LEU A 464 15.75 30.53 -5.98
N SER A 465 15.98 31.72 -6.56
CA SER A 465 17.06 32.63 -6.18
C SER A 465 16.93 33.06 -4.72
N THR A 466 15.74 33.46 -4.30
CA THR A 466 15.48 33.86 -2.91
C THR A 466 15.74 32.71 -1.92
N MET A 467 15.41 31.48 -2.29
CA MET A 467 15.70 30.28 -1.51
C MET A 467 17.21 30.07 -1.34
N TYR A 468 18.00 30.18 -2.41
CA TYR A 468 19.46 30.02 -2.30
C TYR A 468 20.08 31.07 -1.39
N ASP A 469 19.68 32.36 -1.50
CA ASP A 469 20.17 33.43 -0.63
C ASP A 469 19.80 33.15 0.84
N PHE A 470 18.62 32.64 1.09
CA PHE A 470 18.19 32.23 2.42
C PHE A 470 19.04 31.08 2.96
N ILE A 471 19.29 30.04 2.16
CA ILE A 471 20.12 28.89 2.52
C ILE A 471 21.52 29.33 2.83
N TYR A 472 22.11 30.19 1.99
CA TYR A 472 23.45 30.73 2.18
C TYR A 472 23.59 31.45 3.54
N LYS A 473 22.64 32.33 3.90
CA LYS A 473 22.61 33.00 5.21
C LYS A 473 22.54 32.01 6.39
N LYS A 474 21.73 30.96 6.24
CA LYS A 474 21.57 29.93 7.29
C LYS A 474 22.85 29.10 7.46
N VAL A 475 23.46 28.67 6.36
CA VAL A 475 24.69 27.88 6.38
C VAL A 475 25.83 28.71 6.98
N ASN A 476 25.96 30.01 6.62
CA ASN A 476 26.90 30.95 7.26
C ASN A 476 26.68 31.09 8.77
N GLY A 477 25.43 30.92 9.22
CA GLY A 477 25.07 30.89 10.64
C GLY A 477 25.34 29.54 11.34
N GLY A 478 26.11 28.62 10.72
CA GLY A 478 26.55 27.36 11.29
C GLY A 478 25.50 26.26 11.23
N ASN A 479 24.49 26.37 10.36
CA ASN A 479 23.56 25.30 10.04
C ASN A 479 24.10 24.47 8.88
N GLN A 480 23.62 23.23 8.75
CA GLN A 480 23.96 22.36 7.62
C GLN A 480 22.72 22.16 6.73
N ALA A 481 22.96 21.88 5.44
CA ALA A 481 21.91 21.69 4.45
C ALA A 481 22.06 20.37 3.67
N TYR A 482 20.92 19.70 3.43
CA TYR A 482 20.79 18.62 2.47
C TYR A 482 20.24 19.13 1.15
N PHE A 483 20.80 18.63 0.05
CA PHE A 483 20.27 18.79 -1.29
C PHE A 483 20.07 17.40 -1.91
N VAL A 484 18.83 17.06 -2.23
CA VAL A 484 18.44 15.73 -2.71
C VAL A 484 18.00 15.83 -4.17
N ALA A 485 18.61 15.01 -5.03
CA ALA A 485 18.22 14.85 -6.42
C ALA A 485 17.61 13.45 -6.67
N PRO A 486 16.59 13.32 -7.54
CA PRO A 486 16.01 12.02 -7.86
C PRO A 486 16.96 11.15 -8.67
N LEU A 487 16.88 9.83 -8.48
CA LEU A 487 17.48 8.85 -9.40
C LEU A 487 16.64 8.78 -10.68
N ILE A 488 17.28 8.91 -11.84
CA ILE A 488 16.61 8.71 -13.13
C ILE A 488 16.77 7.22 -13.52
N GLU A 489 15.67 6.48 -13.51
CA GLU A 489 15.65 5.01 -13.73
C GLU A 489 16.07 4.56 -15.16
N THR A 490 16.11 5.46 -16.14
CA THR A 490 16.26 5.09 -17.56
C THR A 490 17.68 4.79 -18.04
N SER A 491 18.71 5.19 -17.35
CA SER A 491 20.09 4.69 -17.47
C SER A 491 20.98 5.22 -16.36
N ASP A 492 21.88 4.38 -15.87
CA ASP A 492 22.89 4.73 -14.87
C ASP A 492 23.71 6.01 -15.18
N LYS A 493 23.91 6.30 -16.48
CA LYS A 493 24.61 7.49 -16.96
C LYS A 493 23.77 8.77 -16.83
N MET A 494 22.44 8.70 -16.97
CA MET A 494 21.54 9.85 -16.80
C MET A 494 21.33 10.24 -15.34
N ALA A 495 21.28 9.26 -14.44
CA ALA A 495 21.17 9.52 -13.00
C ALA A 495 22.38 10.29 -12.46
N LEU A 496 23.59 9.91 -12.87
CA LEU A 496 24.81 10.63 -12.52
C LEU A 496 24.81 12.06 -13.08
N LYS A 497 24.39 12.25 -14.33
CA LYS A 497 24.31 13.59 -14.94
C LYS A 497 23.36 14.55 -14.22
N SER A 498 22.29 14.06 -13.57
CA SER A 498 21.38 14.91 -12.79
C SER A 498 21.99 15.35 -11.46
N VAL A 499 22.73 14.47 -10.80
CA VAL A 499 23.46 14.80 -9.56
C VAL A 499 24.62 15.74 -9.89
N ASP A 500 25.35 15.48 -10.98
CA ASP A 500 26.46 16.33 -11.42
C ASP A 500 26.01 17.75 -11.73
N LYS A 501 24.86 17.94 -12.39
CA LYS A 501 24.29 19.27 -12.65
C LYS A 501 23.92 20.01 -11.36
N VAL A 502 23.27 19.29 -10.42
CA VAL A 502 22.95 19.87 -9.12
C VAL A 502 24.24 20.22 -8.37
N PHE A 503 25.25 19.36 -8.43
CA PHE A 503 26.53 19.60 -7.82
C PHE A 503 27.20 20.86 -8.41
N GLU A 504 27.33 20.97 -9.73
CA GLU A 504 27.89 22.13 -10.41
C GLU A 504 27.17 23.46 -10.05
N GLU A 505 25.84 23.40 -9.94
CA GLU A 505 25.03 24.56 -9.53
C GLU A 505 25.32 24.96 -8.08
N ILE A 506 25.34 23.99 -7.17
CA ILE A 506 25.58 24.22 -5.75
C ILE A 506 27.03 24.68 -5.52
N GLU A 507 28.00 24.05 -6.16
CA GLU A 507 29.40 24.41 -6.07
C GLU A 507 29.64 25.87 -6.52
N ARG A 508 29.00 26.27 -7.62
CA ARG A 508 29.10 27.68 -8.11
C ARG A 508 28.49 28.68 -7.13
N ARG A 509 27.35 28.35 -6.50
CA ARG A 509 26.62 29.25 -5.60
C ARG A 509 27.17 29.28 -4.18
N PHE A 510 27.78 28.20 -3.75
CA PHE A 510 28.32 27.98 -2.40
C PHE A 510 29.83 27.69 -2.46
N SER A 511 30.58 28.39 -3.31
CA SER A 511 31.99 28.13 -3.59
C SER A 511 32.92 28.24 -2.38
N ASP A 512 32.50 28.95 -1.34
CA ASP A 512 33.19 29.10 -0.05
C ASP A 512 32.81 28.02 0.99
N LYS A 513 31.92 27.06 0.64
CA LYS A 513 31.41 26.02 1.55
C LYS A 513 32.00 24.66 1.24
N LYS A 514 32.13 23.83 2.26
CA LYS A 514 32.56 22.43 2.12
C LYS A 514 31.39 21.57 1.75
N ILE A 515 31.44 20.96 0.57
CA ILE A 515 30.36 20.16 0.01
C ILE A 515 30.77 18.68 -0.01
N GLY A 516 29.92 17.81 0.57
CA GLY A 516 30.03 16.37 0.46
C GLY A 516 29.03 15.81 -0.55
N ILE A 517 29.34 14.67 -1.16
CA ILE A 517 28.44 13.97 -2.09
C ILE A 517 28.24 12.55 -1.62
N ILE A 518 26.98 12.07 -1.73
CA ILE A 518 26.61 10.67 -1.45
C ILE A 518 25.62 10.15 -2.51
N HIS A 519 25.92 8.99 -3.10
CA HIS A 519 25.05 8.40 -4.13
C HIS A 519 25.02 6.88 -4.07
N GLY A 520 24.07 6.26 -4.77
CA GLY A 520 23.80 4.83 -4.74
C GLY A 520 24.98 3.90 -5.04
N LYS A 521 25.87 4.33 -5.96
CA LYS A 521 27.02 3.52 -6.43
C LYS A 521 28.21 3.48 -5.47
N MET A 522 28.26 4.34 -4.47
CA MET A 522 29.32 4.29 -3.45
C MET A 522 29.20 3.03 -2.61
N LYS A 523 30.34 2.46 -2.23
CA LYS A 523 30.38 1.34 -1.29
C LYS A 523 29.83 1.78 0.08
N ALA A 524 29.28 0.84 0.84
CA ALA A 524 28.70 1.13 2.15
C ALA A 524 29.68 1.91 3.05
N LYS A 525 30.93 1.49 3.11
CA LYS A 525 31.98 2.13 3.91
C LYS A 525 32.25 3.59 3.50
N GLU A 526 32.25 3.88 2.21
CA GLU A 526 32.44 5.25 1.68
C GLU A 526 31.25 6.15 2.06
N LYS A 527 30.03 5.62 1.97
CA LYS A 527 28.81 6.33 2.41
C LYS A 527 28.89 6.66 3.89
N ASP A 528 29.35 5.71 4.68
CA ASP A 528 29.49 5.86 6.12
C ASP A 528 30.52 6.95 6.48
N GLU A 529 31.64 6.99 5.79
CA GLU A 529 32.68 8.02 5.98
C GLU A 529 32.16 9.42 5.64
N VAL A 530 31.49 9.58 4.51
CA VAL A 530 30.90 10.87 4.09
C VAL A 530 29.85 11.34 5.12
N MET A 531 28.98 10.44 5.56
CA MET A 531 27.96 10.79 6.56
C MET A 531 28.57 11.15 7.91
N LEU A 532 29.63 10.47 8.34
CA LEU A 532 30.34 10.78 9.57
C LEU A 532 30.99 12.17 9.50
N LYS A 533 31.65 12.50 8.38
CA LYS A 533 32.21 13.82 8.14
C LYS A 533 31.14 14.91 8.16
N PHE A 534 29.99 14.68 7.55
CA PHE A 534 28.86 15.61 7.61
C PHE A 534 28.34 15.78 9.05
N LYS A 535 28.19 14.70 9.80
CA LYS A 535 27.77 14.75 11.21
C LYS A 535 28.78 15.55 12.07
N ASN A 536 30.06 15.40 11.80
CA ASN A 536 31.14 16.12 12.49
C ASN A 536 31.32 17.56 12.04
N LYS A 537 30.47 18.07 11.14
CA LYS A 537 30.55 19.43 10.55
C LYS A 537 31.80 19.68 9.70
N GLU A 538 32.38 18.62 9.15
CA GLU A 538 33.46 18.76 8.17
C GLU A 538 32.91 19.17 6.81
N TYR A 539 31.63 18.90 6.53
CA TYR A 539 30.87 19.41 5.39
C TYR A 539 29.72 20.29 5.87
N ASP A 540 29.52 21.42 5.19
CA ASP A 540 28.44 22.37 5.41
C ASP A 540 27.17 21.93 4.66
N ILE A 541 27.36 21.36 3.48
CA ILE A 541 26.32 20.91 2.55
C ILE A 541 26.57 19.47 2.17
N LEU A 542 25.49 18.68 2.14
CA LEU A 542 25.51 17.31 1.63
C LEU A 542 24.56 17.18 0.44
N ILE A 543 25.11 16.86 -0.73
CA ILE A 543 24.35 16.54 -1.94
C ILE A 543 24.16 15.02 -2.01
N ALA A 544 22.92 14.58 -2.23
CA ALA A 544 22.62 13.18 -2.23
C ALA A 544 21.55 12.78 -3.24
N THR A 545 21.55 11.49 -3.56
CA THR A 545 20.39 10.83 -4.15
C THR A 545 19.45 10.33 -3.04
N THR A 546 18.41 9.55 -3.38
CA THR A 546 17.48 8.92 -2.45
C THR A 546 18.11 8.08 -1.32
N VAL A 547 19.43 7.88 -1.36
CA VAL A 547 20.18 7.08 -0.37
C VAL A 547 20.18 7.67 1.05
N ILE A 548 19.79 8.95 1.23
CA ILE A 548 19.67 9.58 2.57
C ILE A 548 18.47 9.03 3.40
N GLU A 549 17.70 8.13 2.87
CA GLU A 549 16.64 7.44 3.66
C GLU A 549 17.21 6.72 4.92
N VAL A 550 18.52 6.56 5.04
CA VAL A 550 19.19 5.93 6.19
C VAL A 550 19.26 6.90 7.38
N GLY A 551 18.67 6.53 8.48
CA GLY A 551 18.31 7.29 9.67
C GLY A 551 19.40 7.93 10.53
N ILE A 552 20.49 8.45 9.97
CA ILE A 552 21.51 9.15 10.76
C ILE A 552 20.99 10.49 11.28
N ASP A 553 21.17 10.71 12.57
CA ASP A 553 20.78 11.93 13.24
C ASP A 553 21.88 12.99 13.12
N VAL A 554 21.56 14.13 12.47
CA VAL A 554 22.45 15.29 12.33
C VAL A 554 21.71 16.54 12.85
N PRO A 555 21.82 16.86 14.15
CA PRO A 555 21.07 17.95 14.77
C PRO A 555 21.35 19.35 14.17
N ALA A 556 22.52 19.57 13.57
CA ALA A 556 22.91 20.81 12.92
C ALA A 556 22.24 20.99 11.55
N SER A 557 21.71 19.93 10.94
CA SER A 557 21.05 19.99 9.64
C SER A 557 19.61 20.48 9.81
N THR A 558 19.39 21.74 9.39
CA THR A 558 18.09 22.42 9.52
C THR A 558 17.44 22.70 8.17
N ILE A 559 18.08 22.36 7.08
CA ILE A 559 17.61 22.66 5.73
C ILE A 559 17.58 21.37 4.89
N MET A 560 16.43 21.09 4.29
CA MET A 560 16.24 20.05 3.32
C MET A 560 15.78 20.67 2.00
N THR A 561 16.46 20.43 0.91
CA THR A 561 16.09 20.90 -0.43
C THR A 561 15.96 19.68 -1.36
N ILE A 562 14.81 19.51 -1.99
CA ILE A 562 14.50 18.37 -2.85
C ILE A 562 14.21 18.85 -4.26
N TYR A 563 15.08 18.47 -5.20
CA TYR A 563 14.94 18.75 -6.63
C TYR A 563 13.97 17.79 -7.30
N ASN A 564 13.23 18.30 -8.28
CA ASN A 564 12.20 17.53 -9.02
C ASN A 564 11.30 16.77 -8.04
N ALA A 565 10.78 17.48 -7.05
CA ALA A 565 10.01 16.89 -5.95
C ALA A 565 8.77 16.13 -6.44
N GLU A 566 8.24 16.46 -7.63
CA GLU A 566 7.13 15.76 -8.28
C GLU A 566 7.44 14.29 -8.64
N ARG A 567 8.71 13.92 -8.70
CA ARG A 567 9.13 12.53 -8.99
C ARG A 567 9.16 11.63 -7.77
N PHE A 568 9.02 12.20 -6.58
CA PHE A 568 8.97 11.44 -5.34
C PHE A 568 7.52 11.16 -4.94
N GLY A 569 7.27 9.99 -4.36
CA GLY A 569 6.02 9.71 -3.66
C GLY A 569 5.92 10.55 -2.38
N LEU A 570 4.70 10.82 -1.91
CA LEU A 570 4.47 11.60 -0.69
C LEU A 570 5.16 11.01 0.54
N SER A 571 5.15 9.69 0.67
CA SER A 571 5.83 8.99 1.77
C SER A 571 7.35 9.22 1.76
N ALA A 572 7.99 9.23 0.58
CA ALA A 572 9.43 9.50 0.44
C ALA A 572 9.75 10.98 0.76
N LEU A 573 8.93 11.93 0.26
CA LEU A 573 9.07 13.34 0.60
C LEU A 573 8.95 13.58 2.11
N HIS A 574 7.99 12.92 2.76
CA HIS A 574 7.81 13.02 4.20
C HIS A 574 9.00 12.46 4.99
N GLN A 575 9.54 11.31 4.58
CA GLN A 575 10.75 10.73 5.20
C GLN A 575 11.96 11.65 5.04
N LEU A 576 12.18 12.21 3.84
CA LEU A 576 13.25 13.17 3.59
C LEU A 576 13.08 14.43 4.43
N ARG A 577 11.86 14.99 4.50
CA ARG A 577 11.55 16.13 5.37
C ARG A 577 11.87 15.82 6.83
N GLY A 578 11.57 14.63 7.30
CA GLY A 578 11.84 14.18 8.68
C GLY A 578 13.33 13.99 9.02
N ARG A 579 14.26 14.15 8.03
CA ARG A 579 15.71 14.13 8.29
C ARG A 579 16.22 15.44 8.88
N VAL A 580 15.46 16.50 8.81
CA VAL A 580 15.71 17.76 9.51
C VAL A 580 14.70 17.96 10.65
N GLY A 581 14.87 19.00 11.47
CA GLY A 581 13.94 19.27 12.60
C GLY A 581 14.15 18.38 13.82
N ARG A 582 15.36 17.86 14.01
CA ARG A 582 15.71 17.04 15.19
C ARG A 582 16.37 17.82 16.32
N GLY A 583 16.64 19.10 16.10
CA GLY A 583 17.16 20.02 17.11
C GLY A 583 16.11 21.07 17.54
N SER A 584 16.50 21.99 18.43
CA SER A 584 15.67 23.11 18.88
C SER A 584 15.56 24.26 17.88
N LYS A 585 16.37 24.24 16.79
CA LYS A 585 16.38 25.29 15.77
C LYS A 585 15.26 25.07 14.76
N GLN A 586 14.65 26.18 14.29
CA GLN A 586 13.68 26.14 13.20
C GLN A 586 14.27 25.51 11.95
N SER A 587 13.61 24.50 11.39
CA SER A 587 14.02 23.79 10.18
C SER A 587 13.10 24.10 9.00
N TYR A 588 13.64 23.93 7.79
CA TYR A 588 12.99 24.28 6.53
C TYR A 588 13.11 23.15 5.53
N CYS A 589 12.06 22.93 4.76
CA CYS A 589 12.03 21.99 3.64
C CYS A 589 11.60 22.71 2.37
N PHE A 590 12.41 22.70 1.34
CA PHE A 590 12.12 23.29 0.04
C PHE A 590 11.91 22.20 -1.00
N LEU A 591 10.75 22.24 -1.66
CA LEU A 591 10.35 21.30 -2.70
C LEU A 591 10.43 22.02 -4.05
N ILE A 592 11.45 21.73 -4.85
CA ILE A 592 11.66 22.38 -6.15
C ILE A 592 10.95 21.53 -7.22
N SER A 593 10.00 22.16 -7.92
CA SER A 593 9.26 21.52 -9.00
C SER A 593 8.56 22.53 -9.89
N GLU A 594 8.78 22.44 -11.20
CA GLU A 594 8.10 23.20 -12.25
C GLU A 594 6.89 22.45 -12.83
N SER A 595 6.51 21.33 -12.23
CA SER A 595 5.47 20.47 -12.78
C SER A 595 4.11 21.17 -12.85
N THR A 596 3.46 21.07 -14.00
CA THR A 596 2.13 21.65 -14.27
C THR A 596 1.00 20.65 -14.12
N THR A 597 1.30 19.36 -13.93
CA THR A 597 0.26 18.31 -13.82
C THR A 597 -0.52 18.45 -12.52
N GLU A 598 -1.84 18.26 -12.59
CA GLU A 598 -2.75 18.42 -11.45
C GLU A 598 -2.36 17.51 -10.28
N ASN A 599 -2.03 16.27 -10.56
CA ASN A 599 -1.60 15.28 -9.55
C ASN A 599 -0.32 15.73 -8.81
N SER A 600 0.66 16.29 -9.53
CA SER A 600 1.90 16.81 -8.90
C SER A 600 1.61 18.01 -8.01
N LYS A 601 0.76 18.94 -8.48
CA LYS A 601 0.33 20.09 -7.68
C LYS A 601 -0.36 19.69 -6.40
N GLN A 602 -1.28 18.72 -6.48
CA GLN A 602 -1.97 18.20 -5.30
C GLN A 602 -0.99 17.60 -4.29
N ARG A 603 -0.06 16.75 -4.73
CA ARG A 603 0.97 16.16 -3.85
C ARG A 603 1.83 17.22 -3.15
N LEU A 604 2.36 18.18 -3.88
CA LEU A 604 3.22 19.22 -3.31
C LEU A 604 2.45 20.14 -2.36
N SER A 605 1.19 20.47 -2.68
CA SER A 605 0.29 21.24 -1.82
C SER A 605 -0.01 20.51 -0.49
N ILE A 606 -0.18 19.19 -0.51
CA ILE A 606 -0.37 18.39 0.71
C ILE A 606 0.86 18.52 1.62
N MET A 607 2.06 18.41 1.06
CA MET A 607 3.31 18.54 1.81
C MET A 607 3.49 19.91 2.47
N GLU A 608 2.97 20.99 1.86
CA GLU A 608 3.00 22.33 2.45
C GLU A 608 1.96 22.49 3.58
N LYS A 609 0.78 21.86 3.44
CA LYS A 609 -0.36 22.06 4.34
C LYS A 609 -0.25 21.28 5.64
N THR A 610 0.39 20.12 5.62
CA THR A 610 0.44 19.25 6.79
C THR A 610 1.82 18.66 7.05
N GLU A 611 2.12 18.49 8.34
CA GLU A 611 3.29 17.74 8.80
C GLU A 611 2.92 16.35 9.31
N ASP A 612 1.64 16.08 9.50
CA ASP A 612 1.15 14.80 10.00
C ASP A 612 1.39 13.70 8.95
N GLY A 613 2.29 12.78 9.30
CA GLY A 613 2.65 11.67 8.42
C GLY A 613 1.51 10.71 8.14
N PHE A 614 0.53 10.57 9.05
CA PHE A 614 -0.64 9.72 8.82
C PHE A 614 -1.58 10.34 7.79
N VAL A 615 -1.83 11.64 7.87
CA VAL A 615 -2.60 12.39 6.87
C VAL A 615 -1.93 12.32 5.52
N ILE A 616 -0.59 12.50 5.46
CA ILE A 616 0.19 12.41 4.21
C ILE A 616 0.09 11.00 3.61
N ALA A 617 0.14 9.97 4.44
CA ALA A 617 0.04 8.58 3.96
C ALA A 617 -1.37 8.26 3.43
N GLU A 618 -2.43 8.76 4.07
CA GLU A 618 -3.81 8.62 3.57
C GLU A 618 -4.00 9.34 2.23
N GLU A 619 -3.46 10.55 2.08
CA GLU A 619 -3.52 11.29 0.82
C GLU A 619 -2.65 10.66 -0.28
N ASP A 620 -1.45 10.12 0.06
CA ASP A 620 -0.61 9.37 -0.89
C ASP A 620 -1.38 8.16 -1.44
N LEU A 621 -2.11 7.48 -0.58
CA LEU A 621 -2.92 6.33 -0.94
C LEU A 621 -4.09 6.73 -1.87
N LYS A 622 -4.79 7.83 -1.59
CA LYS A 622 -5.87 8.36 -2.44
C LYS A 622 -5.39 8.79 -3.82
N LEU A 623 -4.19 9.35 -3.92
CA LEU A 623 -3.60 9.81 -5.18
C LEU A 623 -3.01 8.70 -6.04
N ARG A 624 -2.69 7.56 -5.44
CA ARG A 624 -2.29 6.34 -6.17
C ARG A 624 -3.55 5.60 -6.58
N ASN A 625 -3.83 5.51 -7.87
CA ASN A 625 -4.88 4.61 -8.34
C ASN A 625 -4.63 3.20 -7.80
N SER A 626 -5.68 2.50 -7.41
CA SER A 626 -5.70 1.18 -6.76
C SER A 626 -4.84 0.07 -7.43
N GLY A 627 -4.35 0.30 -8.66
CA GLY A 627 -3.47 -0.62 -9.39
C GLY A 627 -1.97 -0.53 -9.08
N GLU A 628 -1.51 0.53 -8.38
CA GLU A 628 -0.08 0.80 -8.16
C GLU A 628 0.39 0.69 -6.70
N ILE A 629 -0.33 0.02 -5.84
CA ILE A 629 0.09 -0.20 -4.45
C ILE A 629 1.26 -1.20 -4.45
N PHE A 630 2.43 -0.70 -4.82
CA PHE A 630 3.70 -1.44 -4.83
C PHE A 630 4.07 -1.87 -3.41
N GLY A 631 4.13 -3.15 -3.19
CA GLY A 631 4.39 -3.81 -1.91
C GLY A 631 3.32 -4.84 -1.54
N LEU A 632 2.08 -4.67 -2.00
CA LEU A 632 1.01 -5.64 -1.81
C LEU A 632 1.25 -6.94 -2.58
N ARG A 633 2.01 -6.93 -3.69
CA ARG A 633 2.39 -8.14 -4.43
C ARG A 633 3.17 -9.14 -3.58
N GLN A 634 4.01 -8.66 -2.65
CA GLN A 634 4.78 -9.54 -1.76
C GLN A 634 3.95 -10.14 -0.61
N SER A 635 2.79 -9.56 -0.31
CA SER A 635 1.91 -9.99 0.79
C SER A 635 0.61 -10.67 0.33
N GLY A 636 0.43 -10.91 -0.99
CA GLY A 636 -0.77 -11.57 -1.53
C GLY A 636 -2.02 -10.68 -1.67
N PHE A 637 -1.90 -9.38 -1.41
CA PHE A 637 -2.99 -8.41 -1.49
C PHE A 637 -3.27 -7.85 -2.88
N SER A 638 -2.41 -8.09 -3.86
CA SER A 638 -2.57 -7.58 -5.23
C SER A 638 -3.84 -8.07 -5.94
N ASP A 639 -4.50 -9.09 -5.41
CA ASP A 639 -5.64 -9.75 -6.03
C ASP A 639 -7.00 -9.33 -5.44
N LEU A 640 -7.04 -8.37 -4.53
CA LEU A 640 -8.31 -7.84 -4.01
C LEU A 640 -8.98 -7.00 -5.09
N LYS A 641 -10.17 -7.43 -5.54
CA LYS A 641 -10.88 -6.79 -6.66
C LYS A 641 -11.99 -5.85 -6.22
N PHE A 642 -12.60 -6.12 -5.05
CA PHE A 642 -13.80 -5.43 -4.57
C PHE A 642 -13.54 -4.49 -3.41
N ILE A 643 -12.35 -4.54 -2.79
CA ILE A 643 -12.01 -3.72 -1.65
C ILE A 643 -11.11 -2.59 -2.08
N ASP A 644 -11.61 -1.38 -1.99
CA ASP A 644 -10.77 -0.21 -1.92
C ASP A 644 -10.31 -0.05 -0.47
N ILE A 645 -9.10 -0.54 -0.17
CA ILE A 645 -8.51 -0.53 1.18
C ILE A 645 -8.52 0.86 1.80
N ILE A 646 -8.56 1.91 0.98
CA ILE A 646 -8.59 3.30 1.41
C ILE A 646 -9.96 3.69 1.95
N TYR A 647 -11.01 3.35 1.19
CA TYR A 647 -12.38 3.76 1.49
C TYR A 647 -13.08 2.81 2.46
N ASP A 648 -12.65 1.55 2.53
CA ASP A 648 -13.30 0.47 3.29
C ASP A 648 -12.67 0.18 4.66
N SER A 649 -11.92 1.13 5.24
CA SER A 649 -11.23 0.95 6.53
C SER A 649 -12.14 0.47 7.67
N LYS A 650 -13.39 0.91 7.69
CA LYS A 650 -14.40 0.47 8.65
C LYS A 650 -14.79 -0.98 8.39
N THR A 651 -15.06 -1.33 7.13
CA THR A 651 -15.43 -2.69 6.72
C THR A 651 -14.32 -3.69 7.04
N ILE A 652 -13.06 -3.34 6.80
CA ILE A 652 -11.89 -4.17 7.15
C ILE A 652 -11.86 -4.45 8.66
N LYS A 653 -12.02 -3.42 9.48
CA LYS A 653 -12.03 -3.58 10.94
C LYS A 653 -13.19 -4.45 11.40
N ASP A 654 -14.41 -4.18 10.91
CA ASP A 654 -15.61 -4.93 11.30
C ASP A 654 -15.47 -6.41 10.95
N VAL A 655 -15.00 -6.75 9.73
CA VAL A 655 -14.76 -8.13 9.30
C VAL A 655 -13.66 -8.80 10.13
N ARG A 656 -12.58 -8.10 10.46
CA ARG A 656 -11.52 -8.64 11.32
C ARG A 656 -12.05 -8.98 12.71
N ASP A 657 -12.85 -8.10 13.31
CA ASP A 657 -13.47 -8.32 14.62
C ASP A 657 -14.41 -9.54 14.58
N LEU A 658 -15.17 -9.71 13.49
CA LEU A 658 -16.01 -10.91 13.26
C LEU A 658 -15.15 -12.19 13.17
N CYS A 659 -14.04 -12.16 12.43
CA CYS A 659 -13.11 -13.28 12.30
C CYS A 659 -12.51 -13.69 13.65
N ILE A 660 -12.08 -12.72 14.46
CA ILE A 660 -11.54 -12.95 15.82
C ILE A 660 -12.60 -13.61 16.70
N ALA A 661 -13.83 -13.08 16.71
CA ALA A 661 -14.94 -13.62 17.48
C ALA A 661 -15.28 -15.05 17.05
N TYR A 662 -15.34 -15.31 15.73
CA TYR A 662 -15.58 -16.63 15.17
C TYR A 662 -14.51 -17.66 15.57
N LEU A 663 -13.22 -17.29 15.43
CA LEU A 663 -12.13 -18.19 15.80
C LEU A 663 -12.09 -18.46 17.30
N LYS A 664 -12.34 -17.46 18.15
CA LYS A 664 -12.44 -17.64 19.61
C LYS A 664 -13.56 -18.63 19.94
N LYS A 665 -14.77 -18.44 19.39
CA LYS A 665 -15.93 -19.33 19.59
C LYS A 665 -15.64 -20.76 19.14
N ASN A 666 -14.89 -20.94 18.06
CA ASN A 666 -14.61 -22.24 17.46
C ASN A 666 -13.21 -22.80 17.79
N LYS A 667 -12.54 -22.27 18.83
CA LYS A 667 -11.20 -22.72 19.28
C LYS A 667 -10.17 -22.77 18.13
N GLY A 668 -10.14 -21.75 17.29
CA GLY A 668 -9.24 -21.62 16.15
C GLY A 668 -9.60 -22.47 14.92
N LYS A 669 -10.72 -23.21 14.93
CA LYS A 669 -11.11 -24.08 13.82
C LYS A 669 -12.11 -23.40 12.90
N ILE A 670 -11.94 -23.58 11.60
CA ILE A 670 -12.90 -23.18 10.57
C ILE A 670 -13.80 -24.38 10.30
N LYS A 671 -15.08 -24.26 10.65
CA LYS A 671 -16.05 -25.37 10.57
C LYS A 671 -16.60 -25.61 9.17
N ASN A 672 -16.78 -24.53 8.38
CA ASN A 672 -17.28 -24.64 7.01
C ASN A 672 -16.17 -25.16 6.11
N GLU A 673 -16.40 -26.32 5.48
CA GLU A 673 -15.39 -26.99 4.63
C GLU A 673 -15.11 -26.23 3.33
N PHE A 674 -16.09 -25.50 2.78
CA PHE A 674 -15.91 -24.70 1.56
C PHE A 674 -15.03 -23.50 1.85
N LEU A 675 -15.33 -22.75 2.91
CA LEU A 675 -14.51 -21.63 3.35
C LEU A 675 -13.08 -22.08 3.71
N LYS A 676 -12.95 -23.20 4.40
CA LYS A 676 -11.64 -23.78 4.72
C LYS A 676 -10.84 -24.10 3.46
N TYR A 677 -11.49 -24.71 2.46
CA TYR A 677 -10.86 -25.03 1.18
C TYR A 677 -10.43 -23.77 0.41
N ASP A 678 -11.30 -22.75 0.36
CA ASP A 678 -10.98 -21.48 -0.33
C ASP A 678 -9.78 -20.77 0.34
N ILE A 679 -9.69 -20.81 1.68
CA ILE A 679 -8.55 -20.26 2.43
C ILE A 679 -7.29 -21.06 2.12
N GLU A 680 -7.33 -22.39 2.21
CA GLU A 680 -6.16 -23.25 1.98
C GLU A 680 -5.63 -23.08 0.54
N ARG A 681 -6.51 -22.99 -0.45
CA ARG A 681 -6.14 -22.73 -1.84
C ARG A 681 -5.50 -21.36 -2.01
N LYS A 682 -6.12 -20.29 -1.50
CA LYS A 682 -5.59 -18.91 -1.62
C LYS A 682 -4.18 -18.81 -1.02
N PHE A 683 -3.93 -19.46 0.10
CA PHE A 683 -2.62 -19.41 0.77
C PHE A 683 -1.60 -20.39 0.19
N SER A 684 -2.01 -21.51 -0.45
CA SER A 684 -1.10 -22.37 -1.21
C SER A 684 -0.62 -21.69 -2.49
N ASP A 685 -1.51 -20.99 -3.20
CA ASP A 685 -1.17 -20.22 -4.39
C ASP A 685 -0.17 -19.09 -4.08
N LEU A 686 -0.26 -18.47 -2.89
CA LEU A 686 0.67 -17.47 -2.41
C LEU A 686 2.08 -18.04 -2.08
N GLN A 687 2.16 -19.31 -1.67
CA GLN A 687 3.45 -19.97 -1.40
C GLN A 687 4.12 -20.50 -2.68
N SER A 688 3.34 -20.85 -3.70
CA SER A 688 3.83 -21.37 -4.98
C SER A 688 4.12 -20.29 -6.03
N GLY A 689 3.68 -19.07 -5.82
CA GLY A 689 3.82 -17.92 -6.73
C GLY A 689 5.15 -17.18 -6.58
N ASN A 690 6.26 -17.94 -6.51
CA ASN A 690 7.64 -17.43 -6.68
C ASN A 690 8.07 -17.56 -8.13
#